data_93aa40e4ce2b23d48b91700fb5473bcb
#
_entry.id   93aa40e4ce2b23d48b91700fb5473bcb
#
_cell.length_a   1.000
_cell.length_b   1.000
_cell.length_c   1.000
_cell.angle_alpha   90.00
_cell.angle_beta   90.00
_cell.angle_gamma   90.00
#
_symmetry.space_group_name_H-M   'P 1'
#
loop_
_entity.id
_entity.type
_entity.pdbx_description
1 polymer ?
#
loop_
_entity_poly.entity_id
_entity_poly.type
_entity_poly.pdbx_seq_one_letter_code
_entity_poly.pdbx_strand_id
1 'polypeptide(L)'
;MSIFTSTKLGRLRCYEMRLGANLEESLFLQAETRAVHCLEAELGKRIEFNGVDSSSVRSALKRTGNGGRLSPELLNSLLRLMRCMQQAQSLVRSTVQSQKGEARERLVPLADMVDDLSTCRDLQKEISRRVDEDGNVRDSASKTLSKLRAQIGVLERKVLSQVRGKGENPTTHRGRVCLEIYPSELPKYEKSFLLIGSAEQGGTLFVEPASAIGLNNKLMELRGQEAAEVETICWRLTEECSGSLTELEELFDVLIELDVVVARSRYTLSVDGNWPQLVDPGSGAAANERFSVRLKQLRNPLLLWEQRKAQMSSQAHLVGEGNAPVPVDIFVERGVSAIVITGPNTGGKTACMKALGVVSLMSRAGLGIPASGSVILPSFDNVYADIGDEQSLSNNLSTFSSHVSNIQRISEHCTSRSLVLLDELGTGTDPTEGSALGTAIVRSFLDRALLTIATTHFAHVGSLKYLDRRVENAAVDFDPETLRPTYQVVWGASGRSNALHIARALGLQDAILEQAEEISGRAEEEAGGGGGGGLGSALEEMKEGIAESSRGARVAMSRSRDLYECARDALGSLRETQLELSRRSGPEVQKLVDGSREKVKEAMKERVRAEAEDRRRATSEARGVGRVGDLVTKAQRKKQKKLQRARQKQRERREVTQPGAQAAAGAIATGSTVFVPQFRAKARVLSVTGADLLVQVGSVKMKVKRSNVQYPCP
;
A
#
# COMPACT_ATOMS: atom_id res chain seq x y z
N MET A 1 -2.21 -7.74 3.73
CA MET A 1 -3.16 -7.61 2.58
C MET A 1 -4.10 -8.81 2.45
N SER A 2 -3.62 -10.02 2.44
CA SER A 2 -4.45 -11.23 2.23
C SER A 2 -5.67 -11.36 3.16
N ILE A 3 -5.67 -10.73 4.33
CA ILE A 3 -6.83 -10.69 5.24
C ILE A 3 -7.96 -9.77 4.77
N PHE A 4 -7.68 -8.85 3.85
CA PHE A 4 -8.66 -7.91 3.30
C PHE A 4 -9.32 -8.40 2.02
N THR A 5 -8.85 -9.53 1.47
CA THR A 5 -9.49 -10.18 0.31
C THR A 5 -10.72 -10.94 0.72
N SER A 6 -11.71 -10.96 -0.15
CA SER A 6 -12.97 -11.68 0.04
C SER A 6 -12.91 -13.10 -0.52
N THR A 7 -12.10 -13.34 -1.54
CA THR A 7 -12.00 -14.62 -2.23
C THR A 7 -10.72 -15.40 -1.87
N LYS A 8 -10.77 -16.75 -1.94
CA LYS A 8 -9.58 -17.58 -1.71
C LYS A 8 -8.48 -17.33 -2.75
N LEU A 9 -8.86 -17.11 -4.02
CA LEU A 9 -7.89 -16.88 -5.09
C LEU A 9 -7.31 -15.47 -5.05
N GLY A 10 -8.10 -14.46 -4.70
CA GLY A 10 -7.59 -13.12 -4.41
C GLY A 10 -6.57 -13.14 -3.28
N ARG A 11 -6.81 -13.98 -2.24
CA ARG A 11 -5.83 -14.18 -1.17
C ARG A 11 -4.51 -14.77 -1.68
N LEU A 12 -4.56 -15.79 -2.53
CA LEU A 12 -3.36 -16.38 -3.14
C LEU A 12 -2.65 -15.36 -4.04
N ARG A 13 -3.39 -14.61 -4.84
CA ARG A 13 -2.84 -13.55 -5.70
C ARG A 13 -2.14 -12.45 -4.92
N CYS A 14 -2.56 -12.15 -3.69
CA CYS A 14 -1.85 -11.22 -2.81
C CYS A 14 -0.47 -11.70 -2.35
N TYR A 15 -0.19 -13.01 -2.31
CA TYR A 15 1.16 -13.53 -2.05
C TYR A 15 2.08 -13.42 -3.26
N GLU A 16 1.52 -13.40 -4.47
CA GLU A 16 2.20 -13.20 -5.74
C GLU A 16 1.92 -11.79 -6.29
N MET A 17 1.98 -10.77 -5.40
CA MET A 17 1.59 -9.43 -5.76
C MET A 17 2.45 -8.86 -6.87
N ARG A 18 1.80 -8.36 -7.91
CA ARG A 18 2.45 -7.68 -9.02
C ARG A 18 3.08 -6.37 -8.54
N LEU A 19 4.34 -6.17 -8.88
CA LEU A 19 5.05 -4.91 -8.73
C LEU A 19 5.14 -4.24 -10.09
N GLY A 20 4.89 -2.95 -10.16
CA GLY A 20 5.09 -2.20 -11.41
C GLY A 20 6.52 -2.35 -11.91
N ALA A 21 6.72 -2.72 -13.17
CA ALA A 21 8.03 -2.88 -13.77
C ALA A 21 8.73 -1.52 -14.00
N ASN A 22 7.94 -0.45 -14.12
CA ASN A 22 8.39 0.92 -14.34
C ASN A 22 7.50 1.92 -13.58
N LEU A 23 7.83 3.21 -13.70
CA LEU A 23 7.08 4.29 -13.06
C LEU A 23 5.62 4.33 -13.53
N GLU A 24 5.38 4.20 -14.83
CA GLU A 24 4.04 4.29 -15.44
C GLU A 24 3.13 3.20 -14.89
N GLU A 25 3.61 1.98 -14.86
CA GLU A 25 2.87 0.83 -14.33
C GLU A 25 2.63 0.96 -12.82
N SER A 26 3.61 1.45 -12.06
CA SER A 26 3.44 1.71 -10.62
C SER A 26 2.39 2.79 -10.36
N LEU A 27 2.36 3.85 -11.17
CA LEU A 27 1.33 4.90 -11.10
C LEU A 27 -0.05 4.38 -11.49
N PHE A 28 -0.11 3.48 -12.48
CA PHE A 28 -1.36 2.83 -12.88
C PHE A 28 -1.94 1.99 -11.72
N LEU A 29 -1.12 1.12 -11.10
CA LEU A 29 -1.54 0.34 -9.93
C LEU A 29 -1.97 1.24 -8.75
N GLN A 30 -1.29 2.37 -8.56
CA GLN A 30 -1.68 3.35 -7.55
C GLN A 30 -3.02 4.01 -7.89
N ALA A 31 -3.25 4.35 -9.16
CA ALA A 31 -4.50 4.97 -9.63
C ALA A 31 -5.70 4.05 -9.40
N GLU A 32 -5.58 2.74 -9.72
CA GLU A 32 -6.60 1.74 -9.43
C GLU A 32 -6.94 1.69 -7.91
N THR A 33 -5.89 1.62 -7.08
CA THR A 33 -6.08 1.56 -5.61
C THR A 33 -6.74 2.83 -5.08
N ARG A 34 -6.35 4.00 -5.60
CA ARG A 34 -6.96 5.28 -5.24
C ARG A 34 -8.41 5.40 -5.70
N ALA A 35 -8.74 4.81 -6.85
CA ALA A 35 -10.11 4.78 -7.35
C ALA A 35 -11.04 4.02 -6.41
N VAL A 36 -10.62 2.84 -5.94
CA VAL A 36 -11.37 2.07 -4.93
C VAL A 36 -11.41 2.81 -3.59
N HIS A 37 -10.31 3.44 -3.18
CA HIS A 37 -10.28 4.24 -1.96
C HIS A 37 -11.28 5.41 -2.01
N CYS A 38 -11.34 6.12 -3.12
CA CYS A 38 -12.34 7.17 -3.36
C CYS A 38 -13.77 6.60 -3.27
N LEU A 39 -14.02 5.45 -3.89
CA LEU A 39 -15.33 4.80 -3.87
C LEU A 39 -15.76 4.39 -2.46
N GLU A 40 -14.88 3.67 -1.73
CA GLU A 40 -15.23 3.07 -0.43
C GLU A 40 -15.10 4.06 0.73
N ALA A 41 -13.99 4.81 0.82
CA ALA A 41 -13.71 5.67 1.97
C ALA A 41 -14.31 7.08 1.85
N GLU A 42 -14.28 7.69 0.65
CA GLU A 42 -14.78 9.04 0.47
C GLU A 42 -16.28 9.08 0.14
N LEU A 43 -16.77 8.13 -0.69
CA LEU A 43 -18.15 8.09 -1.15
C LEU A 43 -19.03 7.09 -0.38
N GLY A 44 -18.46 6.28 0.51
CA GLY A 44 -19.17 5.33 1.37
C GLY A 44 -19.84 4.16 0.62
N LYS A 45 -19.43 3.87 -0.62
CA LYS A 45 -19.96 2.80 -1.45
C LYS A 45 -18.99 1.62 -1.47
N ARG A 46 -19.44 0.44 -1.09
CA ARG A 46 -18.59 -0.75 -1.01
C ARG A 46 -18.81 -1.70 -2.16
N ILE A 47 -17.71 -2.28 -2.66
CA ILE A 47 -17.73 -3.42 -3.56
C ILE A 47 -17.75 -4.69 -2.71
N GLU A 48 -18.78 -5.51 -2.92
CA GLU A 48 -18.99 -6.75 -2.18
C GLU A 48 -18.91 -7.94 -3.13
N PHE A 49 -18.19 -8.98 -2.70
CA PHE A 49 -18.02 -10.23 -3.46
C PHE A 49 -18.87 -11.36 -2.85
N ASN A 50 -20.08 -11.03 -2.40
CA ASN A 50 -20.94 -11.90 -1.61
C ASN A 50 -21.28 -13.20 -2.34
N GLY A 51 -20.98 -14.31 -1.68
CA GLY A 51 -21.39 -15.66 -2.13
C GLY A 51 -20.59 -16.21 -3.30
N VAL A 52 -19.52 -15.57 -3.76
CA VAL A 52 -18.65 -16.10 -4.81
C VAL A 52 -17.57 -16.98 -4.20
N ASP A 53 -17.69 -18.31 -4.36
CA ASP A 53 -16.59 -19.23 -4.09
C ASP A 53 -15.70 -19.38 -5.31
N SER A 54 -14.56 -18.69 -5.28
CA SER A 54 -13.61 -18.68 -6.40
C SER A 54 -13.06 -20.07 -6.75
N SER A 55 -13.04 -21.01 -5.79
CA SER A 55 -12.61 -22.41 -6.02
C SER A 55 -13.62 -23.16 -6.89
N SER A 56 -14.91 -23.01 -6.56
CA SER A 56 -16.02 -23.63 -7.31
C SER A 56 -16.13 -23.03 -8.71
N VAL A 57 -15.98 -21.69 -8.84
CA VAL A 57 -15.98 -21.02 -10.15
C VAL A 57 -14.84 -21.55 -11.02
N ARG A 58 -13.60 -21.59 -10.50
CA ARG A 58 -12.43 -22.14 -11.23
C ARG A 58 -12.67 -23.60 -11.67
N SER A 59 -13.28 -24.41 -10.79
CA SER A 59 -13.63 -25.80 -11.11
C SER A 59 -14.67 -25.88 -12.22
N ALA A 60 -15.68 -25.01 -12.19
CA ALA A 60 -16.71 -24.91 -13.22
C ALA A 60 -16.12 -24.53 -14.59
N LEU A 61 -15.31 -23.47 -14.66
CA LEU A 61 -14.65 -23.02 -15.90
C LEU A 61 -13.76 -24.11 -16.49
N LYS A 62 -12.88 -24.72 -15.66
CA LYS A 62 -12.02 -25.82 -16.11
C LYS A 62 -12.81 -27.01 -16.62
N ARG A 63 -13.91 -27.37 -15.95
CA ARG A 63 -14.76 -28.48 -16.36
C ARG A 63 -15.48 -28.20 -17.66
N THR A 64 -15.99 -26.99 -17.84
CA THR A 64 -16.60 -26.52 -19.09
C THR A 64 -15.59 -26.56 -20.26
N GLY A 65 -14.40 -26.02 -20.06
CA GLY A 65 -13.33 -26.02 -21.06
C GLY A 65 -12.90 -27.44 -21.48
N ASN A 66 -12.99 -28.42 -20.56
CA ASN A 66 -12.72 -29.83 -20.87
C ASN A 66 -13.94 -30.58 -21.44
N GLY A 67 -15.04 -29.90 -21.75
CA GLY A 67 -16.26 -30.52 -22.26
C GLY A 67 -17.02 -31.36 -21.24
N GLY A 68 -16.77 -31.17 -19.94
CA GLY A 68 -17.44 -31.90 -18.86
C GLY A 68 -18.72 -31.22 -18.41
N ARG A 69 -19.77 -32.00 -18.10
CA ARG A 69 -21.05 -31.50 -17.58
C ARG A 69 -20.89 -30.80 -16.25
N LEU A 70 -21.52 -29.63 -16.09
CA LEU A 70 -21.62 -28.91 -14.83
C LEU A 70 -22.75 -29.47 -13.94
N SER A 71 -22.50 -29.56 -12.66
CA SER A 71 -23.53 -29.80 -11.65
C SER A 71 -24.35 -28.53 -11.40
N PRO A 72 -25.57 -28.64 -10.84
CA PRO A 72 -26.38 -27.46 -10.53
C PRO A 72 -25.69 -26.48 -9.57
N GLU A 73 -24.87 -26.98 -8.62
CA GLU A 73 -24.10 -26.15 -7.70
C GLU A 73 -22.99 -25.35 -8.43
N LEU A 74 -22.32 -25.95 -9.41
CA LEU A 74 -21.32 -25.29 -10.24
C LEU A 74 -21.96 -24.25 -11.16
N LEU A 75 -23.12 -24.54 -11.73
CA LEU A 75 -23.92 -23.57 -12.50
C LEU A 75 -24.32 -22.35 -11.64
N ASN A 76 -24.75 -22.60 -10.40
CA ASN A 76 -25.07 -21.55 -9.44
C ASN A 76 -23.82 -20.71 -9.07
N SER A 77 -22.64 -21.35 -8.99
CA SER A 77 -21.38 -20.61 -8.74
C SER A 77 -21.04 -19.64 -9.88
N LEU A 78 -21.26 -20.05 -11.15
CA LEU A 78 -21.12 -19.17 -12.31
C LEU A 78 -22.16 -18.05 -12.30
N LEU A 79 -23.41 -18.36 -11.93
CA LEU A 79 -24.46 -17.36 -11.79
C LEU A 79 -24.12 -16.30 -10.75
N ARG A 80 -23.56 -16.71 -9.61
CA ARG A 80 -23.11 -15.79 -8.55
C ARG A 80 -21.95 -14.90 -9.02
N LEU A 81 -20.98 -15.46 -9.76
CA LEU A 81 -19.92 -14.69 -10.40
C LEU A 81 -20.49 -13.58 -11.29
N MET A 82 -21.34 -13.95 -12.25
CA MET A 82 -21.94 -13.01 -13.22
C MET A 82 -22.75 -11.92 -12.53
N ARG A 83 -23.55 -12.27 -11.51
CA ARG A 83 -24.36 -11.31 -10.73
C ARG A 83 -23.48 -10.36 -9.93
N CYS A 84 -22.44 -10.88 -9.28
CA CYS A 84 -21.49 -10.09 -8.52
C CYS A 84 -20.81 -9.04 -9.42
N MET A 85 -20.31 -9.46 -10.57
CA MET A 85 -19.65 -8.54 -11.50
C MET A 85 -20.63 -7.53 -12.12
N GLN A 86 -21.86 -7.93 -12.40
CA GLN A 86 -22.91 -7.00 -12.85
C GLN A 86 -23.23 -5.94 -11.78
N GLN A 87 -23.29 -6.32 -10.52
CA GLN A 87 -23.51 -5.38 -9.41
C GLN A 87 -22.35 -4.42 -9.27
N ALA A 88 -21.10 -4.93 -9.30
CA ALA A 88 -19.88 -4.10 -9.26
C ALA A 88 -19.85 -3.10 -10.43
N GLN A 89 -20.07 -3.56 -11.67
CA GLN A 89 -20.14 -2.72 -12.86
C GLN A 89 -21.24 -1.63 -12.75
N SER A 90 -22.43 -1.99 -12.30
CA SER A 90 -23.55 -1.05 -12.10
C SER A 90 -23.23 -0.01 -11.03
N LEU A 91 -22.60 -0.43 -9.92
CA LEU A 91 -22.20 0.45 -8.83
C LEU A 91 -21.16 1.48 -9.30
N VAL A 92 -20.12 1.02 -10.01
CA VAL A 92 -19.05 1.87 -10.53
C VAL A 92 -19.63 2.86 -11.55
N ARG A 93 -20.34 2.39 -12.57
CA ARG A 93 -20.96 3.23 -13.61
C ARG A 93 -21.87 4.31 -13.03
N SER A 94 -22.80 3.93 -12.16
CA SER A 94 -23.72 4.89 -11.54
C SER A 94 -22.98 5.92 -10.69
N THR A 95 -21.87 5.51 -10.06
CA THR A 95 -21.06 6.41 -9.25
C THR A 95 -20.30 7.40 -10.13
N VAL A 96 -19.62 6.92 -11.18
CA VAL A 96 -18.91 7.77 -12.14
C VAL A 96 -19.83 8.78 -12.79
N GLN A 97 -21.06 8.36 -13.16
CA GLN A 97 -22.06 9.27 -13.73
C GLN A 97 -22.56 10.33 -12.75
N SER A 98 -22.62 10.02 -11.46
CA SER A 98 -23.08 10.95 -10.42
C SER A 98 -22.00 11.96 -9.98
N GLN A 99 -20.72 11.68 -10.23
CA GLN A 99 -19.60 12.54 -9.84
C GLN A 99 -19.18 13.50 -10.98
N LYS A 100 -18.59 14.64 -10.60
CA LYS A 100 -18.06 15.66 -11.53
C LYS A 100 -16.64 16.07 -11.13
N GLY A 101 -15.88 16.59 -12.08
CA GLY A 101 -14.53 17.12 -11.86
C GLY A 101 -13.56 16.05 -11.38
N GLU A 102 -12.69 16.40 -10.44
CA GLU A 102 -11.59 15.55 -9.95
C GLU A 102 -12.06 14.19 -9.37
N ALA A 103 -13.20 14.15 -8.66
CA ALA A 103 -13.73 12.92 -8.11
C ALA A 103 -14.12 11.90 -9.20
N ARG A 104 -14.63 12.39 -10.35
CA ARG A 104 -14.90 11.55 -11.52
C ARG A 104 -13.62 11.03 -12.14
N GLU A 105 -12.62 11.91 -12.33
CA GLU A 105 -11.32 11.52 -12.92
C GLU A 105 -10.63 10.45 -12.08
N ARG A 106 -10.70 10.55 -10.75
CA ARG A 106 -10.12 9.53 -9.85
C ARG A 106 -10.80 8.17 -9.94
N LEU A 107 -12.05 8.08 -10.39
CA LEU A 107 -12.79 6.83 -10.55
C LEU A 107 -12.60 6.16 -11.93
N VAL A 108 -12.02 6.87 -12.91
CA VAL A 108 -11.81 6.36 -14.27
C VAL A 108 -11.06 5.02 -14.30
N PRO A 109 -9.93 4.83 -13.58
CA PRO A 109 -9.21 3.56 -13.63
C PRO A 109 -10.04 2.35 -13.18
N LEU A 110 -10.98 2.56 -12.24
CA LEU A 110 -11.90 1.51 -11.79
C LEU A 110 -13.02 1.27 -12.82
N ALA A 111 -13.47 2.32 -13.52
CA ALA A 111 -14.44 2.19 -14.59
C ALA A 111 -13.85 1.41 -15.78
N ASP A 112 -12.63 1.76 -16.18
CA ASP A 112 -11.93 1.09 -17.27
C ASP A 112 -11.74 -0.42 -17.02
N MET A 113 -11.56 -0.79 -15.74
CA MET A 113 -11.43 -2.21 -15.35
C MET A 113 -12.73 -3.01 -15.56
N VAL A 114 -13.91 -2.38 -15.43
CA VAL A 114 -15.18 -3.11 -15.40
C VAL A 114 -16.15 -2.77 -16.57
N ASP A 115 -15.90 -1.67 -17.33
CA ASP A 115 -16.89 -1.15 -18.28
C ASP A 115 -17.04 -2.02 -19.52
N ASP A 116 -15.96 -2.57 -20.05
CA ASP A 116 -15.99 -3.37 -21.28
C ASP A 116 -16.39 -4.83 -21.05
N LEU A 117 -16.60 -5.24 -19.80
CA LEU A 117 -16.91 -6.63 -19.46
C LEU A 117 -18.34 -7.03 -19.87
N SER A 118 -18.42 -8.15 -20.57
CA SER A 118 -19.68 -8.85 -20.83
C SER A 118 -20.15 -9.57 -19.57
N THR A 119 -21.27 -9.18 -19.00
CA THR A 119 -21.86 -9.86 -17.83
C THR A 119 -22.75 -11.04 -18.21
N CYS A 120 -22.77 -11.47 -19.47
CA CYS A 120 -23.53 -12.63 -19.97
C CYS A 120 -24.99 -12.66 -19.51
N ARG A 121 -25.71 -11.53 -19.64
CA ARG A 121 -27.07 -11.33 -19.06
C ARG A 121 -28.09 -12.38 -19.48
N ASP A 122 -28.00 -12.88 -20.70
CA ASP A 122 -28.97 -13.88 -21.18
C ASP A 122 -28.66 -15.24 -20.56
N LEU A 123 -27.39 -15.62 -20.45
CA LEU A 123 -26.97 -16.82 -19.72
C LEU A 123 -27.39 -16.74 -18.23
N GLN A 124 -27.23 -15.57 -17.59
CA GLN A 124 -27.74 -15.36 -16.23
C GLN A 124 -29.23 -15.66 -16.09
N LYS A 125 -30.05 -15.15 -17.04
CA LYS A 125 -31.49 -15.39 -17.05
C LYS A 125 -31.80 -16.88 -17.22
N GLU A 126 -31.11 -17.53 -18.15
CA GLU A 126 -31.33 -18.95 -18.45
C GLU A 126 -30.96 -19.84 -17.26
N ILE A 127 -29.82 -19.60 -16.60
CA ILE A 127 -29.45 -20.35 -15.40
C ILE A 127 -30.42 -20.04 -14.26
N SER A 128 -30.74 -18.78 -13.99
CA SER A 128 -31.62 -18.39 -12.86
C SER A 128 -33.05 -18.88 -12.99
N ARG A 129 -33.52 -19.10 -14.23
CA ARG A 129 -34.85 -19.70 -14.48
C ARG A 129 -34.89 -21.18 -14.13
N ARG A 130 -33.74 -21.89 -14.26
CA ARG A 130 -33.66 -23.33 -14.12
C ARG A 130 -33.00 -23.79 -12.82
N VAL A 131 -32.10 -23.01 -12.25
CA VAL A 131 -31.38 -23.31 -10.99
C VAL A 131 -31.78 -22.29 -9.93
N ASP A 132 -31.98 -22.73 -8.69
CA ASP A 132 -32.25 -21.88 -7.56
C ASP A 132 -30.98 -21.40 -6.85
N GLU A 133 -31.13 -20.63 -5.78
CA GLU A 133 -30.02 -20.07 -5.01
C GLU A 133 -29.29 -21.12 -4.17
N ASP A 134 -29.94 -22.25 -3.87
CA ASP A 134 -29.37 -23.37 -3.14
C ASP A 134 -28.62 -24.35 -4.06
N GLY A 135 -28.69 -24.14 -5.37
CA GLY A 135 -28.05 -25.00 -6.37
C GLY A 135 -28.89 -26.21 -6.75
N ASN A 136 -30.21 -26.14 -6.60
CA ASN A 136 -31.12 -27.20 -7.07
C ASN A 136 -31.79 -26.78 -8.39
N VAL A 137 -32.11 -27.77 -9.23
CA VAL A 137 -32.90 -27.50 -10.47
C VAL A 137 -34.36 -27.27 -10.08
N ARG A 138 -34.91 -26.13 -10.51
CA ARG A 138 -36.31 -25.73 -10.23
C ARG A 138 -37.29 -26.65 -10.92
N ASP A 139 -38.45 -26.84 -10.30
CA ASP A 139 -39.57 -27.59 -10.91
C ASP A 139 -40.02 -27.00 -12.24
N SER A 140 -39.96 -25.69 -12.34
CA SER A 140 -40.29 -24.94 -13.55
C SER A 140 -39.24 -25.03 -14.67
N ALA A 141 -38.08 -25.68 -14.44
CA ALA A 141 -37.00 -25.78 -15.41
C ALA A 141 -37.39 -26.50 -16.70
N SER A 142 -38.27 -27.53 -16.56
CA SER A 142 -38.94 -28.17 -17.71
C SER A 142 -40.32 -28.65 -17.34
N LYS A 143 -41.23 -28.73 -18.35
CA LYS A 143 -42.57 -29.30 -18.17
C LYS A 143 -42.54 -30.78 -17.77
N THR A 144 -41.54 -31.50 -18.23
CA THR A 144 -41.30 -32.92 -17.91
C THR A 144 -40.90 -33.08 -16.46
N LEU A 145 -39.93 -32.29 -15.96
CA LEU A 145 -39.47 -32.32 -14.57
C LEU A 145 -40.60 -32.00 -13.60
N SER A 146 -41.41 -30.96 -13.89
CA SER A 146 -42.56 -30.58 -13.06
C SER A 146 -43.56 -31.71 -12.95
N LYS A 147 -43.87 -32.41 -14.06
CA LYS A 147 -44.79 -33.56 -14.06
C LYS A 147 -44.22 -34.74 -13.26
N LEU A 148 -42.91 -35.06 -13.46
CA LEU A 148 -42.27 -36.15 -12.75
C LEU A 148 -42.27 -35.91 -11.24
N ARG A 149 -41.89 -34.72 -10.78
CA ARG A 149 -41.91 -34.37 -9.35
C ARG A 149 -43.31 -34.40 -8.74
N ALA A 150 -44.33 -33.93 -9.47
CA ALA A 150 -45.71 -34.04 -9.03
C ALA A 150 -46.12 -35.51 -8.88
N GLN A 151 -45.76 -36.38 -9.86
CA GLN A 151 -46.06 -37.82 -9.79
C GLN A 151 -45.30 -38.51 -8.66
N ILE A 152 -44.01 -38.18 -8.45
CA ILE A 152 -43.19 -38.66 -7.34
C ILE A 152 -43.86 -38.31 -6.01
N GLY A 153 -44.26 -37.05 -5.80
CA GLY A 153 -44.85 -36.62 -4.54
C GLY A 153 -46.23 -37.27 -4.26
N VAL A 154 -47.02 -37.57 -5.31
CA VAL A 154 -48.28 -38.33 -5.16
C VAL A 154 -47.97 -39.77 -4.77
N LEU A 155 -46.98 -40.37 -5.45
CA LEU A 155 -46.62 -41.79 -5.23
C LEU A 155 -45.95 -42.01 -3.87
N GLU A 156 -45.08 -41.07 -3.45
CA GLU A 156 -44.46 -41.10 -2.10
C GLU A 156 -45.48 -41.09 -0.99
N ARG A 157 -46.48 -40.17 -1.08
CA ARG A 157 -47.58 -40.15 -0.10
C ARG A 157 -48.36 -41.45 -0.08
N LYS A 158 -48.58 -42.05 -1.26
CA LYS A 158 -49.28 -43.32 -1.38
C LYS A 158 -48.46 -44.49 -0.77
N VAL A 159 -47.19 -44.58 -1.07
CA VAL A 159 -46.29 -45.57 -0.49
C VAL A 159 -46.22 -45.41 1.01
N LEU A 160 -46.00 -44.16 1.48
CA LEU A 160 -45.90 -43.84 2.90
C LEU A 160 -47.16 -44.24 3.66
N SER A 161 -48.37 -43.98 3.07
CA SER A 161 -49.62 -44.40 3.69
C SER A 161 -49.79 -45.93 3.81
N GLN A 162 -49.31 -46.66 2.80
CA GLN A 162 -49.33 -48.12 2.84
C GLN A 162 -48.32 -48.71 3.83
N VAL A 163 -47.14 -48.11 3.92
CA VAL A 163 -46.10 -48.51 4.87
C VAL A 163 -46.52 -48.22 6.30
N ARG A 164 -47.06 -47.03 6.58
CA ARG A 164 -47.61 -46.62 7.91
C ARG A 164 -48.75 -47.54 8.35
N GLY A 165 -49.56 -48.02 7.44
CA GLY A 165 -50.63 -48.99 7.75
C GLY A 165 -50.13 -50.37 8.18
N LYS A 166 -48.83 -50.65 8.13
CA LYS A 166 -48.21 -51.94 8.40
C LYS A 166 -47.18 -51.91 9.54
N GLY A 167 -46.77 -50.69 10.04
CA GLY A 167 -45.80 -50.56 11.12
C GLY A 167 -45.59 -49.09 11.52
N GLU A 168 -44.93 -48.88 12.69
CA GLU A 168 -44.86 -47.54 13.34
C GLU A 168 -43.73 -46.65 12.88
N ASN A 169 -42.60 -47.20 12.35
CA ASN A 169 -41.44 -46.42 12.01
C ASN A 169 -41.12 -46.44 10.50
N PRO A 170 -41.90 -45.67 9.65
CA PRO A 170 -41.58 -45.56 8.25
C PRO A 170 -40.30 -44.71 8.04
N THR A 171 -39.34 -45.24 7.28
CA THR A 171 -38.10 -44.57 6.93
C THR A 171 -37.79 -44.76 5.43
N THR A 172 -36.69 -44.19 4.95
CA THR A 172 -36.23 -44.36 3.58
C THR A 172 -34.83 -44.97 3.59
N HIS A 173 -34.69 -46.16 3.01
CA HIS A 173 -33.43 -46.81 2.84
C HIS A 173 -33.16 -47.12 1.36
N ARG A 174 -32.01 -46.70 0.85
CA ARG A 174 -31.61 -46.82 -0.59
C ARG A 174 -32.69 -46.37 -1.56
N GLY A 175 -33.37 -45.25 -1.20
CA GLY A 175 -34.39 -44.64 -2.04
C GLY A 175 -35.77 -45.29 -1.96
N ARG A 176 -35.94 -46.37 -1.19
CA ARG A 176 -37.23 -47.08 -0.98
C ARG A 176 -37.81 -46.70 0.37
N VAL A 177 -39.10 -46.49 0.41
CA VAL A 177 -39.82 -46.26 1.68
C VAL A 177 -40.08 -47.61 2.34
N CYS A 178 -39.59 -47.81 3.56
CA CYS A 178 -39.60 -49.06 4.30
C CYS A 178 -39.92 -48.83 5.78
N LEU A 179 -39.96 -49.89 6.56
CA LEU A 179 -40.04 -49.85 8.02
C LEU A 179 -38.65 -50.18 8.58
N GLU A 180 -38.30 -49.43 9.61
CA GLU A 180 -37.15 -49.76 10.47
C GLU A 180 -37.61 -50.58 11.66
N ILE A 181 -37.10 -51.80 11.84
CA ILE A 181 -37.47 -52.72 12.89
C ILE A 181 -36.25 -53.28 13.62
N TYR A 182 -36.44 -53.75 14.84
CA TYR A 182 -35.42 -54.49 15.56
C TYR A 182 -35.39 -55.96 15.10
N PRO A 183 -34.22 -56.66 15.15
CA PRO A 183 -34.12 -58.05 14.78
C PRO A 183 -35.07 -58.98 15.54
N SER A 184 -35.41 -58.64 16.77
CA SER A 184 -36.39 -59.32 17.59
C SER A 184 -37.81 -59.28 17.04
N GLU A 185 -38.13 -58.29 16.20
CA GLU A 185 -39.45 -58.12 15.60
C GLU A 185 -39.55 -58.78 14.22
N LEU A 186 -38.43 -59.26 13.64
CA LEU A 186 -38.40 -59.87 12.31
C LEU A 186 -39.45 -60.98 12.11
N PRO A 187 -39.68 -61.88 13.07
CA PRO A 187 -40.70 -62.95 12.91
C PRO A 187 -42.10 -62.46 12.65
N LYS A 188 -42.46 -61.22 13.09
CA LYS A 188 -43.77 -60.63 12.83
C LYS A 188 -43.93 -60.23 11.36
N TYR A 189 -42.82 -60.04 10.67
CA TYR A 189 -42.80 -59.44 9.33
C TYR A 189 -42.37 -60.45 8.22
N GLU A 190 -41.81 -61.65 8.55
CA GLU A 190 -41.24 -62.58 7.59
C GLU A 190 -42.18 -63.02 6.44
N LYS A 191 -43.46 -63.16 6.69
CA LYS A 191 -44.42 -63.64 5.66
C LYS A 191 -44.90 -62.59 4.68
N SER A 192 -44.76 -61.28 4.96
CA SER A 192 -45.38 -60.20 4.19
C SER A 192 -44.44 -59.04 3.88
N PHE A 193 -43.15 -59.19 4.17
CA PHE A 193 -42.14 -58.16 4.01
C PHE A 193 -40.87 -58.69 3.38
N LEU A 194 -40.15 -57.82 2.65
CA LEU A 194 -38.87 -58.09 2.08
C LEU A 194 -37.78 -57.36 2.92
N LEU A 195 -36.78 -58.11 3.37
CA LEU A 195 -35.60 -57.51 4.01
C LEU A 195 -34.73 -56.84 2.93
N ILE A 196 -34.50 -55.51 3.05
CA ILE A 196 -33.75 -54.72 2.07
C ILE A 196 -32.39 -54.27 2.59
N GLY A 197 -32.13 -54.39 3.87
CA GLY A 197 -30.82 -54.03 4.44
C GLY A 197 -30.82 -54.03 5.96
N SER A 198 -29.64 -53.76 6.52
CA SER A 198 -29.40 -53.55 7.96
C SER A 198 -28.63 -52.26 8.17
N ALA A 199 -28.82 -51.63 9.31
CA ALA A 199 -28.00 -50.44 9.68
C ALA A 199 -26.59 -50.85 10.08
N GLU A 200 -25.61 -50.06 9.66
CA GLU A 200 -24.18 -50.33 9.94
C GLU A 200 -23.81 -50.16 11.43
N GLN A 201 -24.55 -49.36 12.17
CA GLN A 201 -24.29 -49.09 13.60
C GLN A 201 -25.59 -49.04 14.42
N GLY A 202 -26.26 -50.11 14.66
CA GLY A 202 -27.41 -50.02 15.52
C GLY A 202 -28.32 -51.23 15.57
N GLY A 203 -27.99 -52.28 14.83
CA GLY A 203 -28.72 -53.54 14.92
C GLY A 203 -30.20 -53.47 14.45
N THR A 204 -30.59 -52.42 13.71
CA THR A 204 -31.93 -52.34 13.11
C THR A 204 -31.91 -52.89 11.69
N LEU A 205 -33.05 -53.43 11.26
CA LEU A 205 -33.31 -54.01 9.95
C LEU A 205 -34.32 -53.14 9.17
N PHE A 206 -34.08 -53.02 7.87
CA PHE A 206 -35.02 -52.32 6.97
C PHE A 206 -35.81 -53.32 6.19
N VAL A 207 -37.16 -53.31 6.40
CA VAL A 207 -38.06 -54.23 5.76
C VAL A 207 -39.13 -53.50 4.93
N GLU A 208 -39.37 -54.01 3.73
CA GLU A 208 -40.34 -53.43 2.80
C GLU A 208 -41.61 -54.29 2.76
N PRO A 209 -42.79 -53.73 3.00
CA PRO A 209 -44.03 -54.47 2.85
C PRO A 209 -44.25 -54.93 1.41
N ALA A 210 -44.67 -56.21 1.22
CA ALA A 210 -44.90 -56.78 -0.11
C ALA A 210 -45.91 -55.95 -0.94
N SER A 211 -46.88 -55.31 -0.30
CA SER A 211 -47.84 -54.40 -0.93
C SER A 211 -47.20 -53.10 -1.44
N ALA A 212 -46.08 -52.71 -0.88
CA ALA A 212 -45.36 -51.49 -1.26
C ALA A 212 -44.32 -51.68 -2.36
N ILE A 213 -43.86 -52.95 -2.61
CA ILE A 213 -42.79 -53.26 -3.55
C ILE A 213 -43.06 -52.68 -4.96
N GLY A 214 -44.27 -52.89 -5.51
CA GLY A 214 -44.58 -52.37 -6.84
C GLY A 214 -44.63 -50.86 -6.92
N LEU A 215 -45.06 -50.21 -5.85
CA LEU A 215 -45.09 -48.75 -5.79
C LEU A 215 -43.66 -48.17 -5.58
N ASN A 216 -42.83 -48.79 -4.75
CA ASN A 216 -41.45 -48.41 -4.57
C ASN A 216 -40.64 -48.60 -5.87
N ASN A 217 -40.87 -49.72 -6.61
CA ASN A 217 -40.25 -49.89 -7.91
C ASN A 217 -40.61 -48.77 -8.89
N LYS A 218 -41.91 -48.38 -8.94
CA LYS A 218 -42.35 -47.28 -9.77
C LYS A 218 -41.79 -45.92 -9.28
N LEU A 219 -41.66 -45.74 -7.97
CA LEU A 219 -41.00 -44.55 -7.37
C LEU A 219 -39.55 -44.47 -7.78
N MET A 220 -38.81 -45.57 -7.73
CA MET A 220 -37.41 -45.63 -8.18
C MET A 220 -37.27 -45.35 -9.66
N GLU A 221 -38.17 -45.87 -10.50
CA GLU A 221 -38.22 -45.58 -11.92
C GLU A 221 -38.42 -44.09 -12.18
N LEU A 222 -39.42 -43.45 -11.53
CA LEU A 222 -39.69 -42.01 -11.67
C LEU A 222 -38.54 -41.14 -11.19
N ARG A 223 -37.87 -41.51 -10.09
CA ARG A 223 -36.66 -40.84 -9.60
C ARG A 223 -35.52 -41.01 -10.57
N GLY A 224 -35.35 -42.16 -11.22
CA GLY A 224 -34.41 -42.35 -12.30
C GLY A 224 -34.66 -41.45 -13.51
N GLN A 225 -35.94 -41.31 -13.89
CA GLN A 225 -36.39 -40.40 -14.96
C GLN A 225 -36.18 -38.94 -14.57
N GLU A 226 -36.45 -38.56 -13.31
CA GLU A 226 -36.14 -37.22 -12.77
C GLU A 226 -34.66 -36.90 -12.86
N ALA A 227 -33.80 -37.81 -12.41
CA ALA A 227 -32.33 -37.63 -12.45
C ALA A 227 -31.83 -37.46 -13.91
N ALA A 228 -32.32 -38.29 -14.84
CA ALA A 228 -32.00 -38.14 -16.26
C ALA A 228 -32.43 -36.81 -16.87
N GLU A 229 -33.65 -36.31 -16.49
CA GLU A 229 -34.12 -35.00 -16.95
C GLU A 229 -33.31 -33.87 -16.38
N VAL A 230 -32.95 -33.90 -15.09
CA VAL A 230 -32.03 -32.96 -14.43
C VAL A 230 -30.69 -32.97 -15.14
N GLU A 231 -30.18 -34.14 -15.46
CA GLU A 231 -28.92 -34.26 -16.20
C GLU A 231 -28.97 -33.64 -17.58
N THR A 232 -30.08 -33.82 -18.33
CA THR A 232 -30.31 -33.21 -19.64
C THR A 232 -30.36 -31.68 -19.54
N ILE A 233 -31.03 -31.16 -18.52
CA ILE A 233 -31.09 -29.72 -18.27
C ILE A 233 -29.68 -29.17 -17.95
N CYS A 234 -28.90 -29.87 -17.13
CA CYS A 234 -27.52 -29.48 -16.80
C CYS A 234 -26.62 -29.50 -18.04
N TRP A 235 -26.72 -30.52 -18.91
CA TRP A 235 -25.98 -30.59 -20.14
C TRP A 235 -26.26 -29.39 -21.04
N ARG A 236 -27.54 -29.05 -21.25
CA ARG A 236 -27.95 -27.90 -22.06
C ARG A 236 -27.40 -26.60 -21.50
N LEU A 237 -27.49 -26.37 -20.17
CA LEU A 237 -26.91 -25.18 -19.54
C LEU A 237 -25.40 -25.17 -19.65
N THR A 238 -24.73 -26.32 -19.58
CA THR A 238 -23.28 -26.43 -19.76
C THR A 238 -22.87 -26.03 -21.19
N GLU A 239 -23.63 -26.44 -22.19
CA GLU A 239 -23.41 -26.05 -23.59
C GLU A 239 -23.54 -24.54 -23.79
N GLU A 240 -24.57 -23.92 -23.18
CA GLU A 240 -24.73 -22.47 -23.15
C GLU A 240 -23.55 -21.76 -22.45
N CYS A 241 -23.04 -22.31 -21.33
CA CYS A 241 -21.84 -21.83 -20.67
C CYS A 241 -20.58 -21.98 -21.52
N SER A 242 -20.47 -23.08 -22.28
CA SER A 242 -19.34 -23.32 -23.19
C SER A 242 -19.30 -22.28 -24.32
N GLY A 243 -20.46 -21.86 -24.80
CA GLY A 243 -20.56 -20.79 -25.80
C GLY A 243 -20.10 -19.42 -25.32
N SER A 244 -20.08 -19.20 -23.99
CA SER A 244 -19.64 -17.94 -23.36
C SER A 244 -18.44 -18.15 -22.45
N LEU A 245 -17.60 -19.16 -22.72
CA LEU A 245 -16.52 -19.54 -21.81
C LEU A 245 -15.47 -18.42 -21.69
N THR A 246 -15.10 -17.79 -22.79
CA THR A 246 -14.11 -16.72 -22.83
C THR A 246 -14.56 -15.52 -21.97
N GLU A 247 -15.82 -15.11 -22.12
CA GLU A 247 -16.38 -14.02 -21.32
C GLU A 247 -16.48 -14.37 -19.83
N LEU A 248 -16.76 -15.64 -19.52
CA LEU A 248 -16.80 -16.10 -18.12
C LEU A 248 -15.41 -16.17 -17.49
N GLU A 249 -14.38 -16.56 -18.24
CA GLU A 249 -12.97 -16.54 -17.81
C GLU A 249 -12.51 -15.10 -17.58
N GLU A 250 -12.80 -14.18 -18.51
CA GLU A 250 -12.50 -12.77 -18.37
C GLU A 250 -13.18 -12.15 -17.12
N LEU A 251 -14.46 -12.42 -16.91
CA LEU A 251 -15.19 -11.99 -15.71
C LEU A 251 -14.53 -12.50 -14.42
N PHE A 252 -14.04 -13.74 -14.47
CA PHE A 252 -13.41 -14.36 -13.31
C PHE A 252 -12.03 -13.77 -13.02
N ASP A 253 -11.23 -13.53 -14.04
CA ASP A 253 -9.91 -12.92 -13.89
C ASP A 253 -10.04 -11.49 -13.37
N VAL A 254 -10.95 -10.68 -13.92
CA VAL A 254 -11.22 -9.33 -13.43
C VAL A 254 -11.79 -9.33 -12.02
N LEU A 255 -12.63 -10.29 -11.64
CA LEU A 255 -13.10 -10.42 -10.25
C LEU A 255 -11.92 -10.62 -9.28
N ILE A 256 -10.95 -11.46 -9.63
CA ILE A 256 -9.77 -11.71 -8.79
C ILE A 256 -8.91 -10.45 -8.69
N GLU A 257 -8.64 -9.77 -9.82
CA GLU A 257 -7.88 -8.52 -9.82
C GLU A 257 -8.61 -7.42 -9.03
N LEU A 258 -9.91 -7.29 -9.18
CA LEU A 258 -10.72 -6.33 -8.43
C LEU A 258 -10.70 -6.61 -6.91
N ASP A 259 -10.75 -7.88 -6.50
CA ASP A 259 -10.62 -8.26 -5.08
C ASP A 259 -9.24 -7.87 -4.52
N VAL A 260 -8.17 -7.99 -5.32
CA VAL A 260 -6.82 -7.55 -4.95
C VAL A 260 -6.73 -6.03 -4.84
N VAL A 261 -7.32 -5.28 -5.79
CA VAL A 261 -7.35 -3.81 -5.76
C VAL A 261 -8.12 -3.30 -4.53
N VAL A 262 -9.26 -3.93 -4.25
CA VAL A 262 -10.06 -3.64 -3.04
C VAL A 262 -9.24 -3.93 -1.77
N ALA A 263 -8.51 -5.04 -1.73
CA ALA A 263 -7.65 -5.38 -0.61
C ALA A 263 -6.49 -4.39 -0.44
N ARG A 264 -5.88 -3.88 -1.53
CA ARG A 264 -4.87 -2.82 -1.50
C ARG A 264 -5.43 -1.53 -0.88
N SER A 265 -6.63 -1.13 -1.30
CA SER A 265 -7.31 0.06 -0.76
C SER A 265 -7.62 -0.08 0.73
N ARG A 266 -8.23 -1.21 1.13
CA ARG A 266 -8.59 -1.47 2.54
C ARG A 266 -7.36 -1.60 3.44
N TYR A 267 -6.26 -2.19 2.94
CA TYR A 267 -4.98 -2.18 3.64
C TYR A 267 -4.47 -0.76 3.84
N THR A 268 -4.45 0.06 2.78
CA THR A 268 -4.01 1.46 2.84
C THR A 268 -4.81 2.24 3.88
N LEU A 269 -6.14 2.12 3.87
CA LEU A 269 -7.01 2.74 4.86
C LEU A 269 -6.68 2.26 6.28
N SER A 270 -6.43 0.97 6.43
CA SER A 270 -6.17 0.35 7.73
C SER A 270 -4.89 0.85 8.40
N VAL A 271 -3.91 1.33 7.64
CA VAL A 271 -2.62 1.84 8.16
C VAL A 271 -2.53 3.37 8.12
N ASP A 272 -3.63 4.08 7.84
CA ASP A 272 -3.66 5.52 7.56
C ASP A 272 -2.61 5.92 6.52
N GLY A 273 -2.55 5.14 5.43
CA GLY A 273 -1.53 5.27 4.42
C GLY A 273 -1.74 6.50 3.54
N ASN A 274 -0.67 7.26 3.32
CA ASN A 274 -0.63 8.36 2.37
C ASN A 274 -0.08 7.91 1.01
N TRP A 275 -0.60 8.53 -0.05
CA TRP A 275 -0.22 8.20 -1.42
C TRP A 275 1.17 8.73 -1.75
N PRO A 276 2.13 7.86 -2.16
CA PRO A 276 3.44 8.32 -2.54
C PRO A 276 3.42 9.09 -3.86
N GLN A 277 4.12 10.20 -3.88
CA GLN A 277 4.50 10.89 -5.10
C GLN A 277 5.77 10.24 -5.63
N LEU A 278 5.61 9.43 -6.68
CA LEU A 278 6.74 8.78 -7.34
C LEU A 278 7.42 9.75 -8.30
N VAL A 279 8.74 9.86 -8.18
CA VAL A 279 9.56 10.72 -9.02
C VAL A 279 10.41 9.84 -9.93
N ASP A 280 10.47 10.15 -11.23
CA ASP A 280 11.42 9.53 -12.12
C ASP A 280 12.82 10.12 -11.91
N PRO A 281 13.77 9.34 -11.42
CA PRO A 281 15.14 9.84 -11.27
C PRO A 281 15.84 10.07 -12.61
N GLY A 282 15.30 9.55 -13.71
CA GLY A 282 15.98 9.53 -15.01
C GLY A 282 17.08 8.48 -15.06
N SER A 283 18.01 8.65 -16.01
CA SER A 283 19.15 7.76 -16.19
C SER A 283 20.46 8.56 -16.24
N GLY A 284 21.56 7.94 -15.81
CA GLY A 284 22.92 8.51 -15.84
C GLY A 284 23.34 9.25 -14.57
N ALA A 285 24.54 9.84 -14.59
CA ALA A 285 25.20 10.42 -13.41
C ALA A 285 24.44 11.58 -12.74
N ALA A 286 23.51 12.24 -13.43
CA ALA A 286 22.69 13.33 -12.88
C ALA A 286 21.36 12.83 -12.26
N ALA A 287 21.12 11.53 -12.18
CA ALA A 287 19.91 10.97 -11.59
C ALA A 287 19.76 11.38 -10.12
N ASN A 288 20.88 11.43 -9.39
CA ASN A 288 20.94 11.77 -7.96
C ASN A 288 20.50 13.21 -7.66
N GLU A 289 20.69 14.13 -8.59
CA GLU A 289 20.28 15.53 -8.42
C GLU A 289 18.78 15.76 -8.62
N ARG A 290 18.07 14.76 -9.16
CA ARG A 290 16.66 14.88 -9.55
C ARG A 290 15.68 14.40 -8.52
N PHE A 291 16.09 13.50 -7.62
CA PHE A 291 15.20 12.93 -6.62
C PHE A 291 15.52 13.38 -5.20
N SER A 292 14.56 13.18 -4.33
CA SER A 292 14.72 13.25 -2.87
C SER A 292 13.78 12.22 -2.25
N VAL A 293 14.14 11.70 -1.08
CA VAL A 293 13.23 10.87 -0.27
C VAL A 293 12.69 11.71 0.86
N ARG A 294 11.38 11.72 1.04
CA ARG A 294 10.71 12.39 2.16
C ARG A 294 9.62 11.49 2.71
N LEU A 295 9.92 10.90 3.85
CA LEU A 295 9.00 10.07 4.62
C LEU A 295 8.96 10.63 6.04
N LYS A 296 7.90 11.37 6.35
CA LYS A 296 7.72 11.96 7.68
C LYS A 296 6.88 11.03 8.54
N GLN A 297 7.32 10.79 9.76
CA GLN A 297 6.65 9.92 10.73
C GLN A 297 6.29 8.55 10.14
N LEU A 298 7.24 7.95 9.42
CA LEU A 298 7.05 6.62 8.86
C LEU A 298 6.92 5.59 9.98
N ARG A 299 5.80 4.92 10.03
CA ARG A 299 5.61 3.72 10.87
C ARG A 299 6.04 2.49 10.09
N ASN A 300 6.95 1.70 10.64
CA ASN A 300 7.45 0.50 9.98
C ASN A 300 6.30 -0.47 9.66
N PRO A 301 6.03 -0.79 8.37
CA PRO A 301 4.89 -1.62 7.98
C PRO A 301 4.94 -3.05 8.55
N LEU A 302 6.14 -3.60 8.76
CA LEU A 302 6.33 -4.95 9.32
C LEU A 302 5.94 -4.98 10.79
N LEU A 303 6.42 -4.01 11.57
CA LEU A 303 6.08 -3.88 13.00
C LEU A 303 4.58 -3.59 13.19
N LEU A 304 3.97 -2.76 12.33
CA LEU A 304 2.52 -2.54 12.32
C LEU A 304 1.75 -3.84 12.08
N TRP A 305 2.25 -4.70 11.22
CA TRP A 305 1.64 -5.99 10.95
C TRP A 305 1.76 -6.94 12.16
N GLU A 306 2.94 -7.03 12.77
CA GLU A 306 3.17 -7.85 13.97
C GLU A 306 2.27 -7.40 15.13
N GLN A 307 2.16 -6.10 15.37
CA GLN A 307 1.26 -5.54 16.37
C GLN A 307 -0.20 -5.95 16.11
N ARG A 308 -0.68 -5.85 14.87
CA ARG A 308 -2.04 -6.28 14.52
C ARG A 308 -2.26 -7.77 14.68
N LYS A 309 -1.28 -8.57 14.26
CA LYS A 309 -1.35 -10.02 14.43
C LYS A 309 -1.45 -10.40 15.91
N ALA A 310 -0.71 -9.73 16.78
CA ALA A 310 -0.78 -9.91 18.22
C ALA A 310 -2.15 -9.49 18.80
N GLN A 311 -2.73 -8.39 18.32
CA GLN A 311 -4.07 -7.95 18.72
C GLN A 311 -5.19 -8.91 18.26
N MET A 312 -5.03 -9.59 17.13
CA MET A 312 -5.99 -10.57 16.61
C MET A 312 -5.87 -11.94 17.27
N SER A 313 -4.75 -12.25 17.92
CA SER A 313 -4.55 -13.48 18.68
C SER A 313 -5.11 -13.33 20.10
N SER A 314 -5.44 -14.48 20.74
CA SER A 314 -5.92 -14.52 22.15
C SER A 314 -4.92 -13.95 23.17
N GLN A 315 -3.75 -13.48 22.71
CA GLN A 315 -2.70 -12.84 23.51
C GLN A 315 -2.84 -11.30 23.57
N ALA A 316 -3.98 -10.75 23.18
CA ALA A 316 -4.24 -9.30 23.22
C ALA A 316 -3.97 -8.66 24.61
N HIS A 317 -4.09 -9.43 25.68
CA HIS A 317 -3.80 -8.98 27.05
C HIS A 317 -2.31 -8.82 27.37
N LEU A 318 -1.40 -9.35 26.55
CA LEU A 318 0.06 -9.25 26.74
C LEU A 318 0.69 -8.10 25.93
N VAL A 319 -0.06 -7.51 25.00
CA VAL A 319 0.39 -6.36 24.23
C VAL A 319 -0.15 -5.10 24.91
N GLY A 320 0.62 -4.56 25.85
CA GLY A 320 0.32 -3.27 26.47
C GLY A 320 0.25 -2.16 25.41
N GLU A 321 -0.49 -1.09 25.70
CA GLU A 321 -0.63 0.10 24.83
C GLU A 321 0.71 0.75 24.43
N GLY A 322 1.83 0.36 25.06
CA GLY A 322 3.19 0.86 24.82
C GLY A 322 3.96 0.25 23.63
N ASN A 323 3.41 -0.72 22.88
CA ASN A 323 4.14 -1.43 21.82
C ASN A 323 3.86 -0.92 20.40
N ALA A 324 3.36 0.29 20.24
CA ALA A 324 3.19 0.88 18.90
C ALA A 324 4.57 1.19 18.28
N PRO A 325 4.77 0.91 16.98
CA PRO A 325 5.99 1.27 16.28
C PRO A 325 6.27 2.77 16.40
N VAL A 326 7.45 3.14 16.88
CA VAL A 326 7.87 4.54 16.96
C VAL A 326 8.00 5.09 15.52
N PRO A 327 7.34 6.20 15.19
CA PRO A 327 7.44 6.81 13.87
C PRO A 327 8.85 7.37 13.64
N VAL A 328 9.40 7.15 12.45
CA VAL A 328 10.75 7.61 12.06
C VAL A 328 10.67 8.55 10.86
N ASP A 329 11.46 9.60 10.88
CA ASP A 329 11.60 10.52 9.76
C ASP A 329 12.78 10.05 8.87
N ILE A 330 12.53 9.86 7.57
CA ILE A 330 13.57 9.52 6.58
C ILE A 330 13.63 10.64 5.54
N PHE A 331 14.77 11.32 5.49
CA PHE A 331 15.03 12.42 4.57
C PHE A 331 16.33 12.17 3.80
N VAL A 332 16.22 12.08 2.47
CA VAL A 332 17.38 12.05 1.59
C VAL A 332 17.34 13.28 0.72
N GLU A 333 18.36 14.11 0.84
CA GLU A 333 18.48 15.32 0.03
C GLU A 333 18.95 14.99 -1.40
N ARG A 334 18.73 15.92 -2.30
CA ARG A 334 19.20 15.81 -3.68
C ARG A 334 20.72 15.76 -3.72
N GLY A 335 21.27 14.92 -4.56
CA GLY A 335 22.72 14.73 -4.71
C GLY A 335 23.29 13.66 -3.77
N VAL A 336 22.53 13.12 -2.83
CA VAL A 336 22.95 12.02 -1.95
C VAL A 336 22.67 10.68 -2.63
N SER A 337 23.71 9.85 -2.76
CA SER A 337 23.66 8.49 -3.33
C SER A 337 23.89 7.40 -2.28
N ALA A 338 24.48 7.73 -1.13
CA ALA A 338 24.65 6.77 -0.07
C ALA A 338 24.37 7.38 1.31
N ILE A 339 23.80 6.57 2.19
CA ILE A 339 23.56 6.89 3.58
C ILE A 339 24.24 5.84 4.44
N VAL A 340 25.08 6.29 5.37
CA VAL A 340 25.73 5.43 6.35
C VAL A 340 25.07 5.65 7.70
N ILE A 341 24.35 4.62 8.20
CA ILE A 341 23.64 4.66 9.49
C ILE A 341 24.54 4.04 10.56
N THR A 342 24.89 4.81 11.58
CA THR A 342 25.73 4.39 12.68
C THR A 342 24.96 4.39 14.02
N GLY A 343 25.52 3.74 15.04
CA GLY A 343 24.94 3.67 16.37
C GLY A 343 24.75 2.24 16.90
N PRO A 344 24.17 2.05 18.11
CA PRO A 344 24.01 0.73 18.72
C PRO A 344 23.00 -0.15 17.94
N ASN A 345 23.14 -1.48 18.01
CA ASN A 345 22.23 -2.44 17.32
C ASN A 345 20.79 -2.31 17.81
N THR A 346 20.61 -2.06 19.10
CA THR A 346 19.27 -1.87 19.71
C THR A 346 18.57 -0.59 19.24
N GLY A 347 19.25 0.34 18.57
CA GLY A 347 18.73 1.64 18.15
C GLY A 347 17.76 1.62 16.97
N GLY A 348 17.57 0.46 16.32
CA GLY A 348 16.62 0.32 15.22
C GLY A 348 17.17 0.61 13.82
N LYS A 349 18.51 0.59 13.59
CA LYS A 349 19.17 0.78 12.28
C LYS A 349 18.56 -0.13 11.21
N THR A 350 18.60 -1.45 11.45
CA THR A 350 18.05 -2.47 10.56
C THR A 350 16.55 -2.28 10.33
N ALA A 351 15.78 -1.90 11.36
CA ALA A 351 14.35 -1.67 11.25
C ALA A 351 14.03 -0.47 10.36
N CYS A 352 14.80 0.63 10.45
CA CYS A 352 14.67 1.80 9.59
C CYS A 352 14.99 1.46 8.12
N MET A 353 16.09 0.75 7.87
CA MET A 353 16.50 0.31 6.54
C MET A 353 15.48 -0.64 5.91
N LYS A 354 15.01 -1.65 6.66
CA LYS A 354 13.94 -2.56 6.22
C LYS A 354 12.65 -1.80 5.92
N ALA A 355 12.29 -0.80 6.73
CA ALA A 355 11.10 0.02 6.48
C ALA A 355 11.19 0.72 5.12
N LEU A 356 12.33 1.34 4.77
CA LEU A 356 12.50 1.98 3.47
C LEU A 356 12.41 0.98 2.30
N GLY A 357 13.04 -0.18 2.43
CA GLY A 357 12.93 -1.23 1.42
C GLY A 357 11.49 -1.67 1.18
N VAL A 358 10.75 -1.93 2.25
CA VAL A 358 9.35 -2.36 2.17
C VAL A 358 8.46 -1.25 1.57
N VAL A 359 8.60 0.01 1.99
CA VAL A 359 7.77 1.09 1.42
C VAL A 359 8.11 1.37 -0.04
N SER A 360 9.34 1.13 -0.47
CA SER A 360 9.72 1.20 -1.89
C SER A 360 9.00 0.13 -2.71
N LEU A 361 8.91 -1.10 -2.20
CA LEU A 361 8.10 -2.17 -2.82
C LEU A 361 6.60 -1.88 -2.76
N MET A 362 6.10 -1.35 -1.64
CA MET A 362 4.70 -0.95 -1.48
C MET A 362 4.31 0.12 -2.50
N SER A 363 5.18 1.10 -2.74
CA SER A 363 4.93 2.15 -3.73
C SER A 363 4.80 1.61 -5.15
N ARG A 364 5.63 0.60 -5.51
CA ARG A 364 5.56 -0.11 -6.79
C ARG A 364 4.31 -0.99 -6.93
N ALA A 365 3.79 -1.48 -5.81
CA ALA A 365 2.55 -2.26 -5.78
C ALA A 365 1.28 -1.39 -5.74
N GLY A 366 1.40 -0.07 -5.81
CA GLY A 366 0.28 0.85 -5.77
C GLY A 366 -0.38 1.01 -4.39
N LEU A 367 0.35 0.74 -3.30
CA LEU A 367 -0.12 0.86 -1.92
C LEU A 367 0.15 2.25 -1.35
N GLY A 368 -0.73 2.71 -0.46
CA GLY A 368 -0.44 3.85 0.41
C GLY A 368 0.57 3.49 1.50
N ILE A 369 1.38 4.45 1.88
CA ILE A 369 2.49 4.31 2.82
C ILE A 369 2.11 4.87 4.18
N PRO A 370 2.35 4.16 5.29
CA PRO A 370 2.01 4.60 6.65
C PRO A 370 2.97 5.70 7.15
N ALA A 371 2.96 6.84 6.48
CA ALA A 371 3.74 8.03 6.80
C ALA A 371 2.86 9.27 6.78
N SER A 372 3.22 10.32 7.50
CA SER A 372 2.42 11.54 7.60
C SER A 372 2.78 12.57 6.52
N GLY A 373 1.78 13.31 6.06
CA GLY A 373 1.97 14.41 5.11
C GLY A 373 2.36 13.97 3.70
N SER A 374 3.21 14.77 3.04
CA SER A 374 3.65 14.48 1.68
C SER A 374 4.72 13.39 1.68
N VAL A 375 4.44 12.27 1.01
CA VAL A 375 5.36 11.14 0.82
C VAL A 375 5.99 11.29 -0.57
N ILE A 376 7.31 11.39 -0.63
CA ILE A 376 8.06 11.51 -1.90
C ILE A 376 9.07 10.38 -1.96
N LEU A 377 9.04 9.60 -3.03
CA LEU A 377 9.95 8.48 -3.29
C LEU A 377 10.38 8.48 -4.76
N PRO A 378 11.64 8.12 -5.07
CA PRO A 378 12.01 7.81 -6.43
C PRO A 378 11.40 6.47 -6.86
N SER A 379 11.16 6.32 -8.15
CA SER A 379 10.76 5.05 -8.75
C SER A 379 11.98 4.16 -8.90
N PHE A 380 12.24 3.33 -7.90
CA PHE A 380 13.28 2.30 -8.00
C PHE A 380 12.84 1.18 -8.95
N ASP A 381 13.76 0.69 -9.77
CA ASP A 381 13.54 -0.49 -10.62
C ASP A 381 13.65 -1.79 -9.82
N ASN A 382 14.67 -1.88 -8.94
CA ASN A 382 14.87 -3.02 -8.07
C ASN A 382 15.27 -2.57 -6.66
N VAL A 383 15.00 -3.44 -5.69
CA VAL A 383 15.43 -3.32 -4.30
C VAL A 383 16.29 -4.54 -3.97
N TYR A 384 17.56 -4.32 -3.77
CA TYR A 384 18.50 -5.36 -3.37
C TYR A 384 18.82 -5.20 -1.89
N ALA A 385 18.91 -6.33 -1.18
CA ALA A 385 19.13 -6.32 0.25
C ALA A 385 20.12 -7.42 0.65
N ASP A 386 21.10 -7.02 1.45
CA ASP A 386 21.94 -7.89 2.25
C ASP A 386 21.62 -7.61 3.72
N ILE A 387 20.65 -8.34 4.26
CA ILE A 387 20.03 -8.08 5.57
C ILE A 387 19.74 -9.40 6.28
N GLY A 388 20.30 -9.60 7.46
CA GLY A 388 20.02 -10.72 8.33
C GLY A 388 21.22 -11.61 8.58
N ASP A 389 21.19 -12.28 9.72
CA ASP A 389 22.16 -13.32 10.07
C ASP A 389 21.72 -14.61 9.38
N GLU A 390 22.32 -14.95 8.25
CA GLU A 390 22.17 -16.28 7.66
C GLU A 390 22.92 -17.31 8.51
N GLN A 391 22.47 -17.52 9.75
CA GLN A 391 22.84 -18.70 10.57
C GLN A 391 22.11 -19.93 10.06
N SER A 392 22.08 -20.17 8.75
CA SER A 392 21.57 -21.42 8.21
C SER A 392 22.64 -22.51 8.38
N LEU A 393 22.39 -23.42 9.30
CA LEU A 393 23.18 -24.63 9.53
C LEU A 393 23.38 -25.51 8.28
N SER A 394 22.76 -25.17 7.17
CA SER A 394 22.83 -25.92 5.91
C SER A 394 23.94 -25.48 4.96
N ASN A 395 24.50 -24.27 5.10
CA ASN A 395 25.60 -23.80 4.29
C ASN A 395 26.83 -23.56 5.17
N ASN A 396 27.89 -24.37 4.99
CA ASN A 396 29.17 -24.30 5.70
C ASN A 396 30.02 -23.02 5.40
N LEU A 397 29.39 -21.95 4.92
CA LEU A 397 30.02 -20.66 4.68
C LEU A 397 30.00 -19.83 5.97
N SER A 398 31.11 -19.20 6.32
CA SER A 398 31.11 -18.22 7.42
C SER A 398 30.19 -17.05 7.08
N THR A 399 29.59 -16.42 8.10
CA THR A 399 28.70 -15.25 7.94
C THR A 399 29.31 -14.18 7.03
N PHE A 400 30.60 -13.92 7.16
CA PHE A 400 31.34 -12.96 6.31
C PHE A 400 31.33 -13.38 4.82
N SER A 401 31.60 -14.66 4.52
CA SER A 401 31.64 -15.13 3.13
C SER A 401 30.28 -15.07 2.44
N SER A 402 29.19 -15.33 3.19
CA SER A 402 27.83 -15.21 2.65
C SER A 402 27.48 -13.75 2.33
N HIS A 403 27.80 -12.80 3.21
CA HIS A 403 27.64 -11.38 2.94
C HIS A 403 28.41 -10.93 1.70
N VAL A 404 29.69 -11.27 1.60
CA VAL A 404 30.52 -10.91 0.43
C VAL A 404 29.94 -11.50 -0.87
N SER A 405 29.53 -12.77 -0.85
CA SER A 405 28.92 -13.40 -2.04
C SER A 405 27.61 -12.72 -2.44
N ASN A 406 26.78 -12.34 -1.47
CA ASN A 406 25.54 -11.62 -1.75
C ASN A 406 25.79 -10.22 -2.30
N ILE A 407 26.74 -9.47 -1.71
CA ILE A 407 27.16 -8.14 -2.18
C ILE A 407 27.72 -8.21 -3.61
N GLN A 408 28.50 -9.25 -3.93
CA GLN A 408 28.98 -9.46 -5.30
C GLN A 408 27.81 -9.63 -6.26
N ARG A 409 26.86 -10.50 -5.95
CA ARG A 409 25.67 -10.70 -6.77
C ARG A 409 24.86 -9.42 -6.94
N ILE A 410 24.69 -8.62 -5.88
CA ILE A 410 24.03 -7.31 -5.94
C ILE A 410 24.81 -6.38 -6.88
N SER A 411 26.14 -6.33 -6.77
CA SER A 411 27.00 -5.49 -7.62
C SER A 411 26.93 -5.84 -9.11
N GLU A 412 26.68 -7.12 -9.45
CA GLU A 412 26.54 -7.57 -10.83
C GLU A 412 25.18 -7.19 -11.45
N HIS A 413 24.12 -7.12 -10.63
CA HIS A 413 22.75 -6.94 -11.11
C HIS A 413 22.16 -5.56 -10.84
N CYS A 414 22.76 -4.75 -9.95
CA CYS A 414 22.22 -3.42 -9.64
C CYS A 414 22.39 -2.46 -10.83
N THR A 415 21.45 -1.55 -10.95
CA THR A 415 21.41 -0.51 -11.98
C THR A 415 21.46 0.87 -11.33
N SER A 416 21.68 1.92 -12.12
CA SER A 416 21.62 3.30 -11.66
C SER A 416 20.25 3.77 -11.17
N ARG A 417 19.26 2.87 -11.13
CA ARG A 417 17.90 3.11 -10.60
C ARG A 417 17.56 2.19 -9.42
N SER A 418 18.50 1.39 -8.97
CA SER A 418 18.28 0.41 -7.90
C SER A 418 18.48 1.03 -6.51
N LEU A 419 17.71 0.51 -5.54
CA LEU A 419 17.94 0.72 -4.10
C LEU A 419 18.76 -0.46 -3.56
N VAL A 420 19.86 -0.18 -2.89
CA VAL A 420 20.74 -1.17 -2.27
C VAL A 420 20.74 -0.99 -0.75
N LEU A 421 20.49 -2.06 -0.01
CA LEU A 421 20.40 -2.08 1.44
C LEU A 421 21.43 -3.07 2.00
N LEU A 422 22.40 -2.58 2.78
CA LEU A 422 23.52 -3.36 3.31
C LEU A 422 23.52 -3.26 4.83
N ASP A 423 23.27 -4.35 5.54
CA ASP A 423 23.25 -4.39 7.00
C ASP A 423 24.58 -4.87 7.56
N GLU A 424 25.01 -4.27 8.67
CA GLU A 424 26.23 -4.59 9.41
C GLU A 424 27.50 -4.70 8.53
N LEU A 425 27.65 -3.76 7.59
CA LEU A 425 28.69 -3.82 6.56
C LEU A 425 30.11 -3.90 7.16
N GLY A 426 30.85 -4.94 6.76
CA GLY A 426 32.22 -5.20 7.17
C GLY A 426 32.38 -6.02 8.44
N THR A 427 31.28 -6.48 9.06
CA THR A 427 31.33 -7.36 10.25
C THR A 427 31.76 -8.80 9.88
N GLY A 428 32.21 -9.55 10.88
CA GLY A 428 32.59 -10.96 10.71
C GLY A 428 34.04 -11.21 10.26
N THR A 429 34.88 -10.16 10.16
CA THR A 429 36.31 -10.24 9.87
C THR A 429 37.13 -9.31 10.77
N ASP A 430 38.42 -9.21 10.55
CA ASP A 430 39.26 -8.23 11.23
C ASP A 430 38.70 -6.79 11.10
N PRO A 431 38.61 -6.01 12.18
CA PRO A 431 38.01 -4.68 12.15
C PRO A 431 38.65 -3.71 11.16
N THR A 432 39.96 -3.80 10.94
CA THR A 432 40.68 -2.93 10.02
C THR A 432 40.35 -3.30 8.58
N GLU A 433 40.42 -4.59 8.26
CA GLU A 433 40.06 -5.10 6.93
C GLU A 433 38.57 -4.91 6.64
N GLY A 434 37.68 -5.21 7.60
CA GLY A 434 36.25 -5.02 7.47
C GLY A 434 35.86 -3.58 7.23
N SER A 435 36.50 -2.63 7.94
CA SER A 435 36.31 -1.19 7.76
C SER A 435 36.78 -0.71 6.38
N ALA A 436 37.94 -1.16 5.93
CA ALA A 436 38.47 -0.81 4.62
C ALA A 436 37.57 -1.37 3.49
N LEU A 437 37.19 -2.63 3.60
CA LEU A 437 36.30 -3.29 2.63
C LEU A 437 34.92 -2.62 2.60
N GLY A 438 34.32 -2.34 3.75
CA GLY A 438 33.05 -1.63 3.84
C GLY A 438 33.08 -0.26 3.18
N THR A 439 34.17 0.49 3.39
CA THR A 439 34.41 1.78 2.74
C THR A 439 34.49 1.64 1.22
N ALA A 440 35.22 0.64 0.72
CA ALA A 440 35.39 0.38 -0.71
C ALA A 440 34.04 -0.06 -1.36
N ILE A 441 33.25 -0.89 -0.67
CA ILE A 441 31.94 -1.34 -1.13
C ILE A 441 30.99 -0.15 -1.27
N VAL A 442 30.85 0.71 -0.25
CA VAL A 442 29.98 1.89 -0.33
C VAL A 442 30.41 2.77 -1.51
N ARG A 443 31.74 3.03 -1.68
CA ARG A 443 32.24 3.80 -2.81
C ARG A 443 31.89 3.19 -4.16
N SER A 444 31.99 1.87 -4.30
CA SER A 444 31.63 1.18 -5.55
C SER A 444 30.16 1.37 -5.92
N PHE A 445 29.26 1.39 -4.93
CA PHE A 445 27.82 1.59 -5.18
C PHE A 445 27.42 3.04 -5.45
N LEU A 446 28.24 4.05 -5.10
CA LEU A 446 27.95 5.46 -5.43
C LEU A 446 27.75 5.71 -6.93
N ASP A 447 28.42 4.94 -7.78
CA ASP A 447 28.38 5.09 -9.22
C ASP A 447 27.45 4.06 -9.91
N ARG A 448 26.98 3.06 -9.17
CA ARG A 448 26.20 1.94 -9.70
C ARG A 448 24.73 1.94 -9.29
N ALA A 449 24.42 2.36 -8.08
CA ALA A 449 23.06 2.39 -7.54
C ALA A 449 22.51 3.82 -7.48
N LEU A 450 21.18 3.95 -7.47
CA LEU A 450 20.54 5.25 -7.26
C LEU A 450 20.70 5.70 -5.81
N LEU A 451 20.45 4.78 -4.89
CA LEU A 451 20.59 5.03 -3.45
C LEU A 451 21.07 3.75 -2.76
N THR A 452 22.11 3.90 -1.95
CA THR A 452 22.64 2.84 -1.09
C THR A 452 22.44 3.24 0.36
N ILE A 453 21.92 2.33 1.18
CA ILE A 453 21.86 2.49 2.64
C ILE A 453 22.68 1.40 3.27
N ALA A 454 23.69 1.79 4.02
CA ALA A 454 24.55 0.87 4.75
C ALA A 454 24.46 1.12 6.24
N THR A 455 24.33 0.08 7.05
CA THR A 455 24.53 0.17 8.49
C THR A 455 25.92 -0.37 8.84
N THR A 456 26.56 0.23 9.80
CA THR A 456 27.89 -0.21 10.25
C THR A 456 28.19 0.26 11.66
N HIS A 457 29.15 -0.42 12.30
CA HIS A 457 29.76 -0.01 13.57
C HIS A 457 31.11 0.68 13.37
N PHE A 458 31.65 0.69 12.15
CA PHE A 458 32.97 1.23 11.86
C PHE A 458 32.95 2.74 11.60
N ALA A 459 33.66 3.52 12.42
CA ALA A 459 33.73 4.96 12.31
C ALA A 459 34.34 5.45 10.97
N HIS A 460 35.26 4.70 10.40
CA HIS A 460 35.89 5.06 9.11
C HIS A 460 34.92 5.07 7.93
N VAL A 461 33.91 4.17 7.92
CA VAL A 461 32.89 4.19 6.87
C VAL A 461 32.07 5.50 6.95
N GLY A 462 31.80 5.98 8.17
CA GLY A 462 31.16 7.28 8.39
C GLY A 462 31.99 8.48 7.95
N SER A 463 33.33 8.35 7.89
CA SER A 463 34.23 9.43 7.44
C SER A 463 34.10 9.71 5.93
N LEU A 464 33.52 8.80 5.15
CA LEU A 464 33.26 8.99 3.72
C LEU A 464 32.48 10.27 3.41
N LYS A 465 31.62 10.73 4.28
CA LYS A 465 30.86 11.99 4.14
C LYS A 465 31.79 13.20 3.92
N TYR A 466 32.96 13.20 4.55
CA TYR A 466 33.93 14.28 4.44
C TYR A 466 34.77 14.20 3.18
N LEU A 467 34.81 13.03 2.53
CA LEU A 467 35.55 12.76 1.31
C LEU A 467 34.72 12.86 0.05
N ASP A 468 33.41 12.50 0.13
CA ASP A 468 32.48 12.51 -1.00
C ASP A 468 31.14 13.11 -0.57
N ARG A 469 30.73 14.18 -1.22
CA ARG A 469 29.47 14.91 -0.92
C ARG A 469 28.20 14.11 -1.24
N ARG A 470 28.32 13.01 -1.96
CA ARG A 470 27.22 12.10 -2.29
C ARG A 470 26.89 11.16 -1.12
N VAL A 471 27.73 11.16 -0.09
CA VAL A 471 27.53 10.34 1.12
C VAL A 471 26.98 11.22 2.24
N GLU A 472 25.93 10.77 2.89
CA GLU A 472 25.38 11.40 4.09
C GLU A 472 25.40 10.40 5.26
N ASN A 473 25.59 10.93 6.47
CA ASN A 473 25.54 10.13 7.68
C ASN A 473 24.20 10.25 8.38
N ALA A 474 23.79 9.19 9.02
CA ALA A 474 22.67 9.18 9.96
C ALA A 474 23.07 8.41 11.23
N ALA A 475 22.55 8.84 12.37
CA ALA A 475 22.75 8.17 13.63
C ALA A 475 21.42 7.83 14.25
N VAL A 476 21.32 6.64 14.88
CA VAL A 476 20.18 6.35 15.72
C VAL A 476 20.36 7.03 17.08
N ASP A 477 19.31 7.73 17.51
CA ASP A 477 19.33 8.47 18.77
C ASP A 477 19.15 7.53 19.97
N PHE A 478 19.77 7.89 21.06
CA PHE A 478 19.78 7.12 22.29
C PHE A 478 19.65 8.09 23.46
N ASP A 479 18.72 7.82 24.38
CA ASP A 479 18.52 8.64 25.55
C ASP A 479 19.61 8.33 26.62
N PRO A 480 20.48 9.26 26.91
CA PRO A 480 21.57 9.05 27.86
C PRO A 480 21.10 8.94 29.34
N GLU A 481 19.90 9.44 29.66
CA GLU A 481 19.36 9.39 31.04
C GLU A 481 18.67 8.06 31.32
N THR A 482 17.80 7.62 30.40
CA THR A 482 17.05 6.35 30.53
C THR A 482 17.81 5.15 30.01
N LEU A 483 18.90 5.37 29.27
CA LEU A 483 19.71 4.36 28.58
C LEU A 483 18.87 3.47 27.64
N ARG A 484 17.82 4.06 27.07
CA ARG A 484 16.91 3.38 26.11
C ARG A 484 17.05 3.99 24.72
N PRO A 485 16.89 3.18 23.68
CA PRO A 485 16.83 3.70 22.33
C PRO A 485 15.56 4.54 22.15
N THR A 486 15.71 5.74 21.59
CA THR A 486 14.56 6.59 21.23
C THR A 486 13.94 6.14 19.91
N TYR A 487 14.64 5.28 19.16
CA TYR A 487 14.31 4.84 17.79
C TYR A 487 14.20 6.00 16.78
N GLN A 488 14.69 7.19 17.12
CA GLN A 488 14.75 8.33 16.22
C GLN A 488 16.04 8.31 15.42
N VAL A 489 15.98 8.79 14.18
CA VAL A 489 17.14 8.92 13.29
C VAL A 489 17.55 10.39 13.22
N VAL A 490 18.78 10.68 13.58
CA VAL A 490 19.38 12.01 13.46
C VAL A 490 20.21 12.07 12.20
N TRP A 491 19.80 12.86 11.26
CA TRP A 491 20.44 13.05 9.95
C TRP A 491 21.62 14.00 10.09
N GLY A 492 22.67 13.75 9.31
CA GLY A 492 23.89 14.58 9.31
C GLY A 492 24.87 14.27 10.44
N ALA A 493 24.50 13.41 11.37
CA ALA A 493 25.32 13.04 12.54
C ALA A 493 25.91 11.63 12.38
N SER A 494 27.08 11.41 13.00
CA SER A 494 27.66 10.07 13.20
C SER A 494 27.42 9.65 14.64
N GLY A 495 26.85 8.45 14.84
CA GLY A 495 26.60 7.91 16.18
C GLY A 495 27.86 7.41 16.85
N ARG A 496 27.97 7.64 18.17
CA ARG A 496 29.00 7.02 19.01
C ARG A 496 28.48 5.67 19.55
N SER A 497 29.39 4.75 19.82
CA SER A 497 29.05 3.53 20.55
C SER A 497 28.88 3.87 22.05
N ASN A 498 27.76 3.49 22.64
CA ASN A 498 27.48 3.73 24.06
C ASN A 498 27.59 2.42 24.86
N ALA A 499 28.46 1.48 24.42
CA ALA A 499 28.53 0.14 25.00
C ALA A 499 28.86 0.16 26.51
N LEU A 500 29.81 1.01 26.95
CA LEU A 500 30.17 1.13 28.36
C LEU A 500 29.04 1.73 29.20
N HIS A 501 28.34 2.71 28.70
CA HIS A 501 27.15 3.27 29.36
C HIS A 501 26.01 2.25 29.51
N ILE A 502 25.78 1.47 28.46
CA ILE A 502 24.77 0.38 28.47
C ILE A 502 25.19 -0.72 29.47
N ALA A 503 26.46 -1.11 29.47
CA ALA A 503 26.96 -2.11 30.42
C ALA A 503 26.81 -1.64 31.91
N ARG A 504 27.06 -0.36 32.15
CA ARG A 504 26.84 0.26 33.48
C ARG A 504 25.37 0.21 33.91
N ALA A 505 24.46 0.52 32.98
CA ALA A 505 23.01 0.48 33.24
C ALA A 505 22.48 -0.94 33.48
N LEU A 506 23.08 -1.94 32.84
CA LEU A 506 22.75 -3.34 33.03
C LEU A 506 23.35 -3.92 34.36
N GLY A 507 24.10 -3.09 35.10
CA GLY A 507 24.62 -3.49 36.41
C GLY A 507 25.94 -4.27 36.37
N LEU A 508 26.74 -4.08 35.29
CA LEU A 508 28.10 -4.61 35.23
C LEU A 508 28.93 -3.94 36.34
N GLN A 509 29.79 -4.70 37.05
CA GLN A 509 30.61 -4.21 38.15
C GLN A 509 31.46 -3.01 37.74
N ASP A 510 31.47 -1.94 38.52
CA ASP A 510 32.19 -0.69 38.22
C ASP A 510 33.70 -0.93 38.01
N ALA A 511 34.31 -1.86 38.75
CA ALA A 511 35.72 -2.23 38.56
C ALA A 511 36.03 -2.78 37.13
N ILE A 512 35.09 -3.47 36.51
CA ILE A 512 35.24 -3.97 35.12
C ILE A 512 35.07 -2.81 34.14
N LEU A 513 34.14 -1.89 34.44
CA LEU A 513 33.88 -0.71 33.61
C LEU A 513 35.05 0.26 33.63
N GLU A 514 35.63 0.53 34.82
CA GLU A 514 36.83 1.37 34.97
C GLU A 514 38.02 0.80 34.18
N GLN A 515 38.25 -0.52 34.28
CA GLN A 515 39.29 -1.17 33.49
C GLN A 515 39.03 -1.06 31.95
N ALA A 516 37.77 -1.22 31.53
CA ALA A 516 37.39 -1.10 30.15
C ALA A 516 37.56 0.34 29.59
N GLU A 517 37.24 1.34 30.41
CA GLU A 517 37.49 2.77 30.15
C GLU A 517 38.96 3.08 30.00
N GLU A 518 39.80 2.54 30.91
CA GLU A 518 41.26 2.70 30.85
C GLU A 518 41.89 2.05 29.64
N ILE A 519 41.47 0.84 29.27
CA ILE A 519 41.91 0.13 28.05
C ILE A 519 41.47 0.89 26.79
N SER A 520 40.23 1.41 26.76
CA SER A 520 39.72 2.19 25.63
C SER A 520 40.47 3.51 25.44
N GLY A 521 40.77 4.21 26.55
CA GLY A 521 41.56 5.46 26.55
C GLY A 521 42.99 5.26 26.02
N ARG A 522 43.65 4.18 26.45
CA ARG A 522 44.99 3.83 25.97
C ARG A 522 45.00 3.50 24.48
N ALA A 523 43.99 2.80 24.00
CA ALA A 523 43.89 2.47 22.57
C ALA A 523 43.65 3.73 21.69
N GLU A 524 42.94 4.73 22.21
CA GLU A 524 42.75 6.03 21.53
C GLU A 524 44.06 6.85 21.52
N GLU A 525 44.85 6.81 22.59
CA GLU A 525 46.16 7.46 22.66
C GLU A 525 47.21 6.80 21.72
N GLU A 526 47.22 5.48 21.62
CA GLU A 526 48.09 4.74 20.72
C GLU A 526 47.73 4.92 19.25
N ALA A 527 46.43 5.03 18.92
CA ALA A 527 45.94 5.32 17.57
C ALA A 527 46.13 6.78 17.17
N GLY A 528 46.26 7.70 18.14
CA GLY A 528 46.52 9.15 17.94
C GLY A 528 47.96 9.57 17.92
N GLY A 529 48.91 8.65 18.04
CA GLY A 529 50.35 8.90 18.13
C GLY A 529 51.03 9.44 16.87
N GLY A 530 50.77 10.71 16.56
CA GLY A 530 51.41 11.41 15.44
C GLY A 530 51.08 12.90 15.33
N GLY A 531 51.56 13.72 16.29
CA GLY A 531 51.78 15.16 16.06
C GLY A 531 50.56 16.05 15.96
N GLY A 532 50.11 16.66 17.07
CA GLY A 532 49.17 17.77 16.97
C GLY A 532 48.40 18.13 18.24
N GLY A 533 49.09 18.44 19.33
CA GLY A 533 48.47 18.86 20.60
C GLY A 533 47.62 20.15 20.57
N GLY A 534 47.51 20.79 19.42
CA GLY A 534 46.65 21.98 19.26
C GLY A 534 45.37 21.77 18.46
N LEU A 535 45.29 20.66 17.68
CA LEU A 535 44.13 20.37 16.84
C LEU A 535 43.02 19.66 17.65
N GLY A 536 43.41 18.89 18.68
CA GLY A 536 42.48 18.15 19.54
C GLY A 536 41.55 19.06 20.36
N SER A 537 42.13 20.12 20.98
CA SER A 537 41.30 21.07 21.77
C SER A 537 40.38 21.92 20.89
N ALA A 538 40.82 22.33 19.69
CA ALA A 538 40.00 23.06 18.74
C ALA A 538 38.87 22.19 18.16
N LEU A 539 39.12 20.89 17.97
CA LEU A 539 38.09 19.92 17.57
C LEU A 539 37.07 19.65 18.68
N GLU A 540 37.51 19.66 19.94
CA GLU A 540 36.65 19.51 21.12
C GLU A 540 35.71 20.72 21.29
N GLU A 541 36.26 21.95 21.21
CA GLU A 541 35.45 23.19 21.21
C GLU A 541 34.47 23.25 20.03
N MET A 542 34.90 22.82 18.84
CA MET A 542 33.97 22.70 17.70
C MET A 542 32.86 21.64 17.93
N LYS A 543 33.20 20.52 18.55
CA LYS A 543 32.19 19.48 18.90
C LYS A 543 31.20 19.98 19.93
N GLU A 544 31.64 20.71 20.96
CA GLU A 544 30.73 21.34 21.94
C GLU A 544 29.83 22.39 21.30
N GLY A 545 30.37 23.25 20.44
CA GLY A 545 29.59 24.25 19.69
C GLY A 545 28.56 23.63 18.77
N ILE A 546 28.89 22.51 18.10
CA ILE A 546 27.96 21.75 17.26
C ILE A 546 26.89 21.06 18.12
N ALA A 547 27.27 20.52 19.28
CA ALA A 547 26.34 19.88 20.19
C ALA A 547 25.33 20.89 20.80
N GLU A 548 25.78 22.10 21.07
CA GLU A 548 24.93 23.18 21.57
C GLU A 548 24.01 23.76 20.47
N SER A 549 24.53 23.92 19.27
CA SER A 549 23.73 24.28 18.09
C SER A 549 22.69 23.23 17.76
N SER A 550 23.05 21.94 17.88
CA SER A 550 22.13 20.80 17.66
C SER A 550 21.03 20.74 18.74
N ARG A 551 21.36 21.03 20.01
CA ARG A 551 20.36 21.15 21.08
C ARG A 551 19.41 22.31 20.81
N GLY A 552 19.90 23.48 20.42
CA GLY A 552 19.10 24.63 20.00
C GLY A 552 18.17 24.33 18.81
N ALA A 553 18.67 23.60 17.81
CA ALA A 553 17.90 23.17 16.67
C ALA A 553 16.78 22.16 17.07
N ARG A 554 17.07 21.23 17.99
CA ARG A 554 16.04 20.28 18.50
C ARG A 554 14.92 20.99 19.24
N VAL A 555 15.23 21.97 20.09
CA VAL A 555 14.22 22.79 20.79
C VAL A 555 13.39 23.60 19.81
N ALA A 556 14.01 24.18 18.78
CA ALA A 556 13.31 24.90 17.74
C ALA A 556 12.42 23.99 16.89
N MET A 557 12.88 22.77 16.62
CA MET A 557 12.12 21.75 15.86
C MET A 557 10.94 21.21 16.66
N SER A 558 11.11 20.97 17.98
CA SER A 558 10.00 20.59 18.87
C SER A 558 8.94 21.67 18.92
N ARG A 559 9.33 22.94 19.14
CA ARG A 559 8.39 24.08 19.12
C ARG A 559 7.69 24.26 17.78
N SER A 560 8.40 24.01 16.66
CA SER A 560 7.81 24.04 15.31
C SER A 560 6.81 22.89 15.12
N ARG A 561 7.06 21.74 15.73
CA ARG A 561 6.16 20.58 15.72
C ARG A 561 4.87 20.87 16.48
N ASP A 562 4.98 21.40 17.70
CA ASP A 562 3.83 21.76 18.53
C ASP A 562 2.95 22.83 17.83
N LEU A 563 3.58 23.78 17.12
CA LEU A 563 2.91 24.78 16.32
C LEU A 563 2.17 24.18 15.12
N TYR A 564 2.78 23.18 14.48
CA TYR A 564 2.18 22.50 13.33
C TYR A 564 1.00 21.63 13.76
N GLU A 565 1.11 20.92 14.88
CA GLU A 565 0.02 20.10 15.44
C GLU A 565 -1.17 21.00 15.82
N CYS A 566 -0.92 22.11 16.48
CA CYS A 566 -1.95 23.09 16.81
C CYS A 566 -2.63 23.71 15.58
N ALA A 567 -1.85 23.96 14.51
CA ALA A 567 -2.39 24.44 13.24
C ALA A 567 -3.19 23.36 12.49
N ARG A 568 -2.76 22.12 12.57
CA ARG A 568 -3.46 20.96 11.98
C ARG A 568 -4.81 20.71 12.67
N ASP A 569 -4.82 20.76 13.99
CA ASP A 569 -6.04 20.55 14.78
C ASP A 569 -7.04 21.69 14.58
N ALA A 570 -6.54 22.93 14.45
CA ALA A 570 -7.36 24.07 14.08
C ALA A 570 -7.93 23.94 12.64
N LEU A 571 -7.16 23.38 11.71
CA LEU A 571 -7.64 23.10 10.34
C LEU A 571 -8.64 21.92 10.31
N GLY A 572 -8.45 20.92 11.18
CA GLY A 572 -9.38 19.80 11.36
C GLY A 572 -10.75 20.29 11.87
N SER A 573 -10.74 21.08 12.95
CA SER A 573 -11.96 21.66 13.52
C SER A 573 -12.65 22.66 12.56
N LEU A 574 -11.88 23.40 11.74
CA LEU A 574 -12.44 24.25 10.67
C LEU A 574 -13.09 23.42 9.55
N ARG A 575 -12.52 22.25 9.19
CA ARG A 575 -13.13 21.35 8.21
C ARG A 575 -14.42 20.70 8.73
N GLU A 576 -14.43 20.27 9.99
CA GLU A 576 -15.63 19.74 10.62
C GLU A 576 -16.73 20.79 10.70
N THR A 577 -16.39 22.00 11.13
CA THR A 577 -17.31 23.14 11.16
C THR A 577 -17.80 23.51 9.75
N GLN A 578 -16.94 23.43 8.74
CA GLN A 578 -17.32 23.68 7.33
C GLN A 578 -18.24 22.58 6.79
N LEU A 579 -18.05 21.33 7.18
CA LEU A 579 -18.95 20.22 6.82
C LEU A 579 -20.32 20.31 7.54
N GLU A 580 -20.33 20.72 8.80
CA GLU A 580 -21.59 20.97 9.52
C GLU A 580 -22.33 22.20 8.95
N LEU A 581 -21.59 23.24 8.57
CA LEU A 581 -22.15 24.48 7.99
C LEU A 581 -22.62 24.28 6.55
N SER A 582 -21.98 23.40 5.77
CA SER A 582 -22.48 23.05 4.43
C SER A 582 -23.80 22.28 4.45
N ARG A 583 -24.18 21.72 5.60
CA ARG A 583 -25.50 21.07 5.82
C ARG A 583 -26.60 22.07 6.21
N ARG A 584 -26.27 23.32 6.54
CA ARG A 584 -27.21 24.39 6.90
C ARG A 584 -27.08 25.55 5.92
N SER A 585 -27.84 25.54 4.83
CA SER A 585 -27.85 26.61 3.82
C SER A 585 -28.63 27.83 4.30
N GLY A 586 -27.96 28.99 4.40
CA GLY A 586 -28.60 30.27 4.68
C GLY A 586 -27.60 31.43 4.87
N PRO A 587 -28.00 32.68 4.66
CA PRO A 587 -27.13 33.89 4.77
C PRO A 587 -26.55 34.14 6.17
N GLU A 588 -27.09 33.54 7.23
CA GLU A 588 -26.53 33.60 8.59
C GLU A 588 -25.21 32.83 8.73
N VAL A 589 -25.05 31.76 7.93
CA VAL A 589 -23.87 30.89 7.92
C VAL A 589 -22.67 31.62 7.38
N GLN A 590 -22.86 32.44 6.35
CA GLN A 590 -21.79 33.25 5.77
C GLN A 590 -21.23 34.28 6.77
N LYS A 591 -22.08 34.92 7.58
CA LYS A 591 -21.66 35.84 8.64
C LYS A 591 -20.86 35.18 9.76
N LEU A 592 -21.20 33.94 10.12
CA LEU A 592 -20.46 33.15 11.12
C LEU A 592 -19.08 32.70 10.63
N VAL A 593 -18.95 32.30 9.36
CA VAL A 593 -17.68 31.97 8.73
C VAL A 593 -16.74 33.15 8.64
N ASP A 594 -17.26 34.31 8.27
CA ASP A 594 -16.45 35.54 8.15
C ASP A 594 -16.02 36.02 9.55
N GLY A 595 -16.88 35.95 10.55
CA GLY A 595 -16.54 36.27 11.95
C GLY A 595 -15.50 35.33 12.55
N SER A 596 -15.50 34.02 12.17
CA SER A 596 -14.51 33.06 12.62
C SER A 596 -13.15 33.25 11.93
N ARG A 597 -13.15 33.66 10.64
CA ARG A 597 -11.93 34.02 9.91
C ARG A 597 -11.24 35.26 10.50
N GLU A 598 -12.02 36.24 10.94
CA GLU A 598 -11.47 37.46 11.60
C GLU A 598 -10.83 37.11 12.95
N LYS A 599 -11.46 36.25 13.78
CA LYS A 599 -10.89 35.83 15.07
C LYS A 599 -9.58 35.06 14.89
N VAL A 600 -9.48 34.21 13.88
CA VAL A 600 -8.23 33.45 13.56
C VAL A 600 -7.14 34.43 13.07
N LYS A 601 -7.48 35.45 12.28
CA LYS A 601 -6.54 36.51 11.87
C LYS A 601 -6.03 37.32 13.04
N GLU A 602 -6.89 37.65 14.00
CA GLU A 602 -6.50 38.38 15.21
C GLU A 602 -5.59 37.53 16.12
N ALA A 603 -5.94 36.29 16.37
CA ALA A 603 -5.09 35.39 17.14
C ALA A 603 -3.72 35.16 16.50
N MET A 604 -3.65 35.06 15.17
CA MET A 604 -2.37 35.03 14.44
C MET A 604 -1.56 36.31 14.58
N LYS A 605 -2.22 37.49 14.56
CA LYS A 605 -1.54 38.81 14.75
C LYS A 605 -1.00 38.96 16.17
N GLU A 606 -1.76 38.52 17.18
CA GLU A 606 -1.30 38.53 18.58
C GLU A 606 -0.10 37.63 18.82
N ARG A 607 -0.12 36.42 18.21
CA ARG A 607 0.98 35.47 18.31
C ARG A 607 2.25 35.98 17.61
N VAL A 608 2.15 36.58 16.45
CA VAL A 608 3.28 37.22 15.77
C VAL A 608 3.84 38.39 16.58
N ARG A 609 2.99 39.12 17.33
CA ARG A 609 3.44 40.15 18.26
C ARG A 609 4.17 39.58 19.47
N ALA A 610 3.65 38.50 20.06
CA ALA A 610 4.31 37.81 21.19
C ALA A 610 5.69 37.25 20.78
N GLU A 611 5.80 36.64 19.62
CA GLU A 611 7.09 36.14 19.08
C GLU A 611 8.07 37.32 18.76
N ALA A 612 7.57 38.48 18.35
CA ALA A 612 8.39 39.64 18.13
C ALA A 612 8.88 40.28 19.46
N GLU A 613 8.10 40.16 20.54
CA GLU A 613 8.48 40.60 21.89
C GLU A 613 9.49 39.66 22.52
N ASP A 614 9.30 38.33 22.37
CA ASP A 614 10.29 37.33 22.83
C ASP A 614 11.63 37.45 22.08
N ARG A 615 11.62 37.73 20.80
CA ARG A 615 12.84 38.10 20.03
C ARG A 615 13.49 39.37 20.53
N ARG A 616 12.71 40.36 20.99
CA ARG A 616 13.24 41.60 21.57
C ARG A 616 13.83 41.34 22.98
N ARG A 617 13.24 40.46 23.79
CA ARG A 617 13.79 40.06 25.08
C ARG A 617 15.09 39.26 24.91
N ALA A 618 15.10 38.26 24.03
CA ALA A 618 16.32 37.49 23.72
C ALA A 618 17.45 38.37 23.17
N THR A 619 17.15 39.43 22.40
CA THR A 619 18.16 40.39 21.93
C THR A 619 18.58 41.39 23.00
N SER A 620 17.80 41.62 24.08
CA SER A 620 18.20 42.45 25.23
C SER A 620 19.10 41.68 26.18
N GLU A 621 18.85 40.40 26.40
CA GLU A 621 19.70 39.52 27.22
C GLU A 621 21.05 39.25 26.56
N ALA A 622 21.11 39.13 25.24
CA ALA A 622 22.36 38.98 24.45
C ALA A 622 23.23 40.26 24.43
N ARG A 623 22.73 41.42 24.90
CA ARG A 623 23.50 42.67 25.03
C ARG A 623 24.36 42.78 26.30
N GLY A 624 24.24 41.79 27.19
CA GLY A 624 24.99 41.72 28.47
C GLY A 624 26.40 41.14 28.38
N VAL A 625 26.75 40.47 27.27
CA VAL A 625 28.08 39.86 27.07
C VAL A 625 28.82 40.59 25.93
N GLY A 626 29.84 41.34 26.35
CA GLY A 626 30.46 42.39 25.56
C GLY A 626 31.41 42.01 24.46
N ARG A 627 31.45 42.87 23.50
CA ARG A 627 32.63 43.39 22.74
C ARG A 627 33.40 42.53 21.75
N VAL A 628 32.81 41.50 21.10
CA VAL A 628 33.44 40.91 19.90
C VAL A 628 32.51 40.99 18.65
N GLY A 629 31.26 41.41 18.82
CA GLY A 629 30.21 41.39 17.77
C GLY A 629 30.24 42.53 16.73
N ASP A 630 30.95 43.63 16.97
CA ASP A 630 30.76 44.88 16.16
C ASP A 630 31.41 44.88 14.77
N LEU A 631 32.33 43.95 14.50
CA LEU A 631 32.98 43.87 13.18
C LEU A 631 32.17 42.97 12.19
N VAL A 632 31.43 42.01 12.68
CA VAL A 632 30.65 41.07 11.86
C VAL A 632 29.30 41.70 11.40
N THR A 633 28.71 42.53 12.24
CA THR A 633 27.42 43.19 11.95
C THR A 633 27.49 44.26 10.86
N LYS A 634 28.65 44.93 10.69
CA LYS A 634 28.84 45.92 9.59
C LYS A 634 28.94 45.26 8.23
N ALA A 635 29.57 44.09 8.13
CA ALA A 635 29.67 43.31 6.89
C ALA A 635 28.31 42.69 6.48
N GLN A 636 27.54 42.18 7.45
CA GLN A 636 26.21 41.63 7.21
C GLN A 636 25.20 42.70 6.82
N ARG A 637 25.20 43.86 7.44
CA ARG A 637 24.35 45.01 7.05
C ARG A 637 24.68 45.55 5.63
N LYS A 638 25.98 45.51 5.24
CA LYS A 638 26.41 45.87 3.88
C LYS A 638 25.93 44.85 2.84
N LYS A 639 25.96 43.57 3.20
CA LYS A 639 25.50 42.47 2.34
C LYS A 639 23.95 42.47 2.19
N GLN A 640 23.21 42.74 3.27
CA GLN A 640 21.75 42.87 3.23
C GLN A 640 21.26 44.08 2.42
N LYS A 641 21.91 45.25 2.58
CA LYS A 641 21.60 46.43 1.75
C LYS A 641 21.90 46.19 0.27
N LYS A 642 22.96 45.41 -0.03
CA LYS A 642 23.30 45.02 -1.42
C LYS A 642 22.26 44.08 -2.01
N LEU A 643 21.74 43.14 -1.18
CA LEU A 643 20.70 42.18 -1.57
C LEU A 643 19.32 42.86 -1.76
N GLN A 644 18.99 43.83 -0.90
CA GLN A 644 17.75 44.61 -1.04
C GLN A 644 17.78 45.50 -2.29
N ARG A 645 18.91 46.12 -2.58
CA ARG A 645 19.09 46.93 -3.83
C ARG A 645 19.08 46.04 -5.09
N ALA A 646 19.58 44.81 -5.00
CA ALA A 646 19.48 43.87 -6.09
C ALA A 646 18.03 43.40 -6.33
N ARG A 647 17.27 43.13 -5.25
CA ARG A 647 15.85 42.78 -5.34
C ARG A 647 14.98 43.94 -5.83
N GLN A 648 15.29 45.19 -5.48
CA GLN A 648 14.60 46.35 -5.96
C GLN A 648 14.88 46.62 -7.44
N LYS A 649 16.15 46.48 -7.89
CA LYS A 649 16.51 46.54 -9.33
C LYS A 649 15.88 45.39 -10.13
N GLN A 650 15.64 44.26 -9.52
CA GLN A 650 15.01 43.09 -10.18
C GLN A 650 13.47 43.29 -10.26
N ARG A 651 12.85 44.01 -9.30
CA ARG A 651 11.47 44.46 -9.39
C ARG A 651 11.30 45.56 -10.45
N GLU A 652 12.14 46.56 -10.43
CA GLU A 652 12.14 47.66 -11.46
C GLU A 652 12.43 47.11 -12.87
N ARG A 653 13.28 46.09 -13.02
CA ARG A 653 13.46 45.35 -14.30
C ARG A 653 12.25 44.52 -14.71
N ARG A 654 11.42 44.07 -13.78
CA ARG A 654 10.16 43.36 -14.09
C ARG A 654 9.01 44.29 -14.45
N GLU A 655 9.01 45.51 -13.94
CA GLU A 655 8.01 46.55 -14.31
C GLU A 655 8.33 47.25 -15.65
N VAL A 656 9.60 47.27 -16.07
CA VAL A 656 10.01 47.88 -17.36
C VAL A 656 9.93 46.90 -18.54
N THR A 657 9.65 45.62 -18.32
CA THR A 657 9.43 44.62 -19.38
C THR A 657 7.98 44.14 -19.49
N GLN A 658 7.05 45.12 -19.52
CA GLN A 658 5.79 44.96 -20.22
C GLN A 658 5.80 45.88 -21.43
N PRO A 659 6.26 45.43 -22.62
CA PRO A 659 5.92 46.16 -23.84
C PRO A 659 4.48 45.80 -24.19
N GLY A 660 3.71 46.82 -24.45
CA GLY A 660 2.35 46.72 -24.95
C GLY A 660 2.28 45.82 -26.19
N ALA A 661 1.33 44.91 -26.16
CA ALA A 661 0.99 44.05 -27.28
C ALA A 661 0.34 44.91 -28.39
N GLN A 662 1.16 45.49 -29.27
CA GLN A 662 0.75 45.90 -30.62
C GLN A 662 1.99 45.91 -31.49
N ALA A 663 2.32 44.74 -32.10
CA ALA A 663 3.10 44.69 -33.33
C ALA A 663 2.94 43.37 -34.03
N ALA A 664 2.48 43.39 -35.26
CA ALA A 664 2.61 42.48 -36.36
C ALA A 664 2.01 41.06 -36.17
N ALA A 665 0.74 40.95 -36.55
CA ALA A 665 0.10 39.72 -36.93
C ALA A 665 0.77 39.14 -38.19
N GLY A 666 1.82 38.37 -38.02
CA GLY A 666 2.29 37.41 -39.04
C GLY A 666 1.15 36.41 -39.31
N ALA A 667 0.81 36.21 -40.60
CA ALA A 667 -0.29 35.33 -40.99
C ALA A 667 0.04 33.89 -40.57
N ILE A 668 -0.73 33.35 -39.61
CA ILE A 668 -0.64 31.91 -39.23
C ILE A 668 -1.20 31.12 -40.39
N ALA A 669 -0.37 30.30 -41.07
CA ALA A 669 -0.75 29.45 -42.19
C ALA A 669 -0.89 27.99 -41.74
N THR A 670 -1.59 27.20 -42.54
CA THR A 670 -1.67 25.75 -42.32
C THR A 670 -0.26 25.15 -42.40
N GLY A 671 0.10 24.32 -41.43
CA GLY A 671 1.44 23.74 -41.32
C GLY A 671 2.35 24.47 -40.32
N SER A 672 2.02 25.71 -39.92
CA SER A 672 2.81 26.48 -38.95
C SER A 672 2.76 25.82 -37.55
N THR A 673 3.86 25.98 -36.80
CA THR A 673 3.90 25.56 -35.40
C THR A 673 3.57 26.75 -34.51
N VAL A 674 2.58 26.62 -33.64
CA VAL A 674 2.13 27.62 -32.68
C VAL A 674 2.28 27.09 -31.26
N PHE A 675 2.48 27.98 -30.29
CA PHE A 675 2.48 27.60 -28.91
C PHE A 675 1.09 27.85 -28.31
N VAL A 676 0.51 26.83 -27.65
CA VAL A 676 -0.79 26.90 -27.00
C VAL A 676 -0.59 27.00 -25.50
N PRO A 677 -0.71 28.20 -24.89
CA PRO A 677 -0.42 28.41 -23.47
C PRO A 677 -1.27 27.58 -22.51
N GLN A 678 -2.51 27.27 -22.88
CA GLN A 678 -3.43 26.47 -22.07
C GLN A 678 -2.88 25.04 -21.83
N PHE A 679 -2.13 24.50 -22.81
CA PHE A 679 -1.57 23.15 -22.73
C PHE A 679 -0.04 23.16 -22.56
N ARG A 680 0.57 24.35 -22.48
CA ARG A 680 2.04 24.55 -22.42
C ARG A 680 2.79 23.73 -23.47
N ALA A 681 2.19 23.55 -24.63
CA ALA A 681 2.70 22.67 -25.67
C ALA A 681 2.76 23.35 -27.03
N LYS A 682 3.73 22.91 -27.87
CA LYS A 682 3.83 23.28 -29.28
C LYS A 682 2.82 22.44 -30.07
N ALA A 683 2.05 23.09 -30.92
CA ALA A 683 1.01 22.47 -31.72
C ALA A 683 1.18 22.80 -33.21
N ARG A 684 0.95 21.86 -34.09
CA ARG A 684 0.96 22.08 -35.55
C ARG A 684 -0.44 22.49 -36.01
N VAL A 685 -0.54 23.59 -36.75
CA VAL A 685 -1.81 24.05 -37.31
C VAL A 685 -2.21 23.17 -38.48
N LEU A 686 -3.36 22.50 -38.40
CA LEU A 686 -3.90 21.62 -39.43
C LEU A 686 -4.83 22.39 -40.41
N SER A 687 -5.62 23.32 -39.91
CA SER A 687 -6.46 24.20 -40.70
C SER A 687 -6.77 25.50 -39.99
N VAL A 688 -7.02 26.57 -40.75
CA VAL A 688 -7.38 27.90 -40.30
C VAL A 688 -8.77 28.23 -40.81
N THR A 689 -9.73 28.47 -39.89
CA THR A 689 -11.12 28.76 -40.28
C THR A 689 -11.57 30.03 -39.55
N GLY A 690 -11.30 31.18 -40.17
CA GLY A 690 -11.62 32.49 -39.58
C GLY A 690 -10.89 32.75 -38.28
N ALA A 691 -11.63 32.90 -37.18
CA ALA A 691 -11.07 33.14 -35.82
C ALA A 691 -10.60 31.89 -35.11
N ASP A 692 -10.85 30.68 -35.66
CA ASP A 692 -10.53 29.40 -35.07
C ASP A 692 -9.41 28.66 -35.83
N LEU A 693 -8.57 28.00 -35.08
CA LEU A 693 -7.47 27.15 -35.57
C LEU A 693 -7.73 25.71 -35.15
N LEU A 694 -7.65 24.77 -36.07
CA LEU A 694 -7.56 23.35 -35.76
C LEU A 694 -6.07 23.02 -35.60
N VAL A 695 -5.66 22.64 -34.40
CA VAL A 695 -4.26 22.35 -34.07
C VAL A 695 -4.10 20.92 -33.59
N GLN A 696 -2.94 20.35 -33.84
CA GLN A 696 -2.58 19.00 -33.37
C GLN A 696 -1.46 19.09 -32.34
N VAL A 697 -1.72 18.56 -31.14
CA VAL A 697 -0.75 18.39 -30.06
C VAL A 697 -0.57 16.88 -29.85
N GLY A 698 0.59 16.33 -30.22
CA GLY A 698 0.79 14.88 -30.20
C GLY A 698 -0.20 14.14 -31.12
N SER A 699 -0.97 13.21 -30.59
CA SER A 699 -2.02 12.45 -31.32
C SER A 699 -3.39 13.14 -31.31
N VAL A 700 -3.58 14.21 -30.54
CA VAL A 700 -4.89 14.83 -30.32
C VAL A 700 -5.07 16.05 -31.24
N LYS A 701 -6.21 16.10 -31.94
CA LYS A 701 -6.64 17.24 -32.76
C LYS A 701 -7.66 18.06 -31.98
N MET A 702 -7.46 19.37 -31.86
CA MET A 702 -8.35 20.24 -31.12
C MET A 702 -8.54 21.59 -31.80
N LYS A 703 -9.67 22.24 -31.50
CA LYS A 703 -10.04 23.55 -32.01
C LYS A 703 -9.71 24.61 -30.99
N VAL A 704 -8.86 25.59 -31.34
CA VAL A 704 -8.39 26.67 -30.46
C VAL A 704 -8.62 28.02 -31.12
N LYS A 705 -9.04 29.03 -30.37
CA LYS A 705 -9.18 30.37 -30.91
C LYS A 705 -7.81 30.99 -31.24
N ARG A 706 -7.71 31.68 -32.34
CA ARG A 706 -6.48 32.36 -32.80
C ARG A 706 -5.88 33.30 -31.78
N SER A 707 -6.73 33.92 -30.92
CA SER A 707 -6.31 34.79 -29.82
C SER A 707 -5.58 34.05 -28.67
N ASN A 708 -5.73 32.74 -28.60
CA ASN A 708 -5.23 31.90 -27.50
C ASN A 708 -3.95 31.10 -27.89
N VAL A 709 -3.29 31.49 -28.98
CA VAL A 709 -2.04 30.88 -29.42
C VAL A 709 -0.98 31.95 -29.62
N GLN A 710 0.28 31.59 -29.38
CA GLN A 710 1.44 32.44 -29.60
C GLN A 710 2.17 32.06 -30.87
N TYR A 711 2.43 33.02 -31.73
CA TYR A 711 3.18 32.87 -32.96
C TYR A 711 4.03 34.11 -33.24
N PRO A 712 5.32 34.02 -33.56
CA PRO A 712 6.06 32.75 -33.70
C PRO A 712 6.18 31.98 -32.36
N CYS A 713 6.35 30.66 -32.47
CA CYS A 713 6.47 29.80 -31.30
C CYS A 713 7.74 30.17 -30.54
N PRO A 714 7.67 30.46 -29.21
CA PRO A 714 8.83 30.83 -28.39
C PRO A 714 9.83 29.67 -28.29
#